data_842e785f5a3451c8a5c708bfabe1f91d
#
_entry.id   842e785f5a3451c8a5c708bfabe1f91d
#
_cell.length_a   1.000
_cell.length_b   1.000
_cell.length_c   1.000
_cell.angle_alpha   90.00
_cell.angle_beta   90.00
_cell.angle_gamma   90.00
#
_symmetry.space_group_name_H-M   'P 1'
#
loop_
_entity.id
_entity.type
_entity.pdbx_description
1 polymer ?
#
loop_
_entity_poly.entity_id
_entity_poly.type
_entity_poly.pdbx_seq_one_letter_code
_entity_poly.pdbx_strand_id
1 'polypeptide(L)'
;MVSAQSDGLRKLGRLLAVLVLALGICGCRRAPAVRPVTTQVVVLGFDGADPNLFSKWAKQGKLPNLARLAQTGSFRPLGTTNPPESPVAWASFATGLNPGGTGIFDFLRRDPETYLPELALVSREKAKFLFGLIPIKPPRVINERSGVPFYKAVADAGYKTTVIRMPLEFPPTPIPGGKLWAGLGVPDLRGTWGTFFYFGTELTPWDVGDTEFGGKLVRLEMNGNEASSVVEGPVDPTADSYRRISVPIQFKVAPEGNAVTIQLGGRTETLAEKNWSDWFRVKFRINPFLSVRAICRFYVLEVSPDLRLYMSPLNLDPESPPLPIAYPANYTAELVEKHGLMKTLGWWHDTWALNEEKIDEGLFLEDSFRTMQAQAEITLDELKNDPPSLLVSVFLATDHVSHVFFRLLDPEHPRYDAELAAKYGDAILQSYERMDRIVGDVERAMKPGGTLIIVSDHGFHTWRKGFNTNTWLVQNGYMTLKQPGVEDKAYSLEHLFGQGSFFPNVDWSRTKAYALGLGQIYLNLRGREKFGTLEPGPEADQLMEEVRQKLEAFQDPDTHQAVVQKVYLGREIFHGPRMPEAPDIQVDFRDGYRTSWQTALGAIPSGIIVANMKKWSGDHCSSDPSDTQGIFLSNRPVATQDPSILDVAPTVIAILGVHPPGHLDGKVLEFKPPAAIK
;
A
#
# COMPACT_ATOMS: atom_id res chain seq x y z
N MET A 1 33.78 -11.84 -62.29
CA MET A 1 33.15 -12.09 -60.99
C MET A 1 33.52 -11.04 -59.89
N VAL A 2 34.02 -9.87 -60.25
CA VAL A 2 34.42 -8.83 -59.24
C VAL A 2 33.46 -7.66 -59.19
N SER A 3 32.47 -7.52 -60.08
CA SER A 3 31.55 -6.37 -60.11
C SER A 3 30.27 -6.53 -59.26
N ALA A 4 29.92 -7.75 -58.87
CA ALA A 4 28.67 -8.03 -58.12
C ALA A 4 28.83 -7.87 -56.60
N GLN A 5 30.06 -7.90 -56.06
CA GLN A 5 30.30 -7.73 -54.59
C GLN A 5 30.34 -6.26 -54.15
N SER A 6 30.67 -5.32 -55.03
CA SER A 6 30.72 -3.89 -54.69
C SER A 6 29.33 -3.24 -54.58
N ASP A 7 28.31 -3.79 -55.27
CA ASP A 7 26.94 -3.25 -55.27
C ASP A 7 26.15 -3.69 -54.00
N GLY A 8 26.45 -4.89 -53.47
CA GLY A 8 25.87 -5.38 -52.22
C GLY A 8 26.33 -4.57 -50.98
N LEU A 9 27.59 -4.24 -50.91
CA LEU A 9 28.15 -3.42 -49.82
C LEU A 9 27.68 -1.95 -49.85
N ARG A 10 27.46 -1.39 -51.07
CA ARG A 10 26.87 -0.04 -51.20
C ARG A 10 25.38 0.00 -50.83
N LYS A 11 24.61 -1.05 -51.11
CA LYS A 11 23.22 -1.16 -50.68
C LYS A 11 23.08 -1.37 -49.16
N LEU A 12 23.96 -2.19 -48.55
CA LEU A 12 24.01 -2.37 -47.10
C LEU A 12 24.41 -1.11 -46.36
N GLY A 13 25.39 -0.36 -46.87
CA GLY A 13 25.79 0.94 -46.33
C GLY A 13 24.70 2.01 -46.43
N ARG A 14 23.91 2.02 -47.52
CA ARG A 14 22.75 2.92 -47.64
C ARG A 14 21.60 2.51 -46.71
N LEU A 15 21.34 1.22 -46.49
CA LEU A 15 20.34 0.75 -45.51
C LEU A 15 20.76 1.09 -44.08
N LEU A 16 22.04 0.92 -43.70
CA LEU A 16 22.55 1.35 -42.39
C LEU A 16 22.48 2.87 -42.21
N ALA A 17 22.80 3.65 -43.22
CA ALA A 17 22.73 5.11 -43.17
C ALA A 17 21.26 5.61 -43.03
N VAL A 18 20.31 4.95 -43.69
CA VAL A 18 18.88 5.26 -43.54
C VAL A 18 18.35 4.82 -42.17
N LEU A 19 18.84 3.69 -41.63
CA LEU A 19 18.49 3.26 -40.27
C LEU A 19 19.03 4.20 -39.19
N VAL A 20 20.25 4.71 -39.38
CA VAL A 20 20.86 5.69 -38.45
C VAL A 20 20.19 7.06 -38.57
N LEU A 21 19.78 7.48 -39.78
CA LEU A 21 18.96 8.70 -39.94
C LEU A 21 17.55 8.52 -39.37
N ALA A 22 16.92 7.35 -39.51
CA ALA A 22 15.61 7.09 -38.96
C ALA A 22 15.60 6.98 -37.40
N LEU A 23 16.71 6.52 -36.80
CA LEU A 23 16.93 6.55 -35.35
C LEU A 23 17.26 7.96 -34.82
N GLY A 24 17.78 8.87 -35.69
CA GLY A 24 18.06 10.26 -35.33
C GLY A 24 16.84 11.19 -35.35
N ILE A 25 15.70 10.76 -35.92
CA ILE A 25 14.44 11.54 -36.00
C ILE A 25 13.42 11.08 -34.92
N CYS A 26 13.80 10.17 -34.01
CA CYS A 26 13.06 10.00 -32.78
C CYS A 26 13.19 11.31 -31.99
N GLY A 27 12.24 12.21 -32.20
CA GLY A 27 12.23 13.57 -31.72
C GLY A 27 12.57 13.63 -30.24
N CYS A 28 13.73 14.17 -29.93
CA CYS A 28 13.99 14.76 -28.64
C CYS A 28 12.90 15.81 -28.39
N ARG A 29 11.76 15.41 -27.81
CA ARG A 29 10.92 16.38 -27.12
C ARG A 29 11.82 16.97 -26.05
N ARG A 30 12.32 18.19 -26.31
CA ARG A 30 13.05 18.95 -25.28
C ARG A 30 12.15 18.92 -24.05
N ALA A 31 12.71 18.46 -22.93
CA ALA A 31 12.07 18.63 -21.66
C ALA A 31 11.63 20.09 -21.52
N PRO A 32 10.42 20.39 -21.06
CA PRO A 32 9.98 21.75 -20.87
C PRO A 32 11.00 22.49 -20.02
N ALA A 33 11.31 23.74 -20.37
CA ALA A 33 12.20 24.56 -19.60
C ALA A 33 11.64 24.70 -18.17
N VAL A 34 12.45 24.34 -17.16
CA VAL A 34 12.04 24.43 -15.75
C VAL A 34 11.80 25.89 -15.40
N ARG A 35 10.60 26.22 -14.92
CA ARG A 35 10.24 27.58 -14.47
C ARG A 35 10.95 27.93 -13.17
N PRO A 36 11.30 29.22 -12.95
CA PRO A 36 11.77 29.66 -11.65
C PRO A 36 10.74 29.37 -10.54
N VAL A 37 11.20 28.98 -9.35
CA VAL A 37 10.33 28.71 -8.20
C VAL A 37 9.90 30.05 -7.58
N THR A 38 8.84 30.64 -8.11
CA THR A 38 8.22 31.89 -7.59
C THR A 38 7.08 31.58 -6.62
N THR A 39 6.39 30.46 -6.80
CA THR A 39 5.32 29.96 -5.93
C THR A 39 5.71 28.57 -5.46
N GLN A 40 5.57 28.30 -4.17
CA GLN A 40 5.84 26.98 -3.60
C GLN A 40 4.57 26.43 -2.96
N VAL A 41 4.25 25.18 -3.29
CA VAL A 41 3.19 24.40 -2.64
C VAL A 41 3.83 23.14 -2.08
N VAL A 42 3.57 22.88 -0.81
CA VAL A 42 3.97 21.63 -0.13
C VAL A 42 2.72 20.93 0.33
N VAL A 43 2.57 19.67 -0.06
CA VAL A 43 1.47 18.81 0.38
C VAL A 43 2.07 17.66 1.18
N LEU A 44 1.69 17.57 2.44
CA LEU A 44 2.04 16.46 3.33
C LEU A 44 0.82 15.57 3.53
N GLY A 45 0.92 14.32 3.13
CA GLY A 45 -0.06 13.28 3.43
C GLY A 45 0.36 12.52 4.67
N PHE A 46 -0.57 12.34 5.62
CA PHE A 46 -0.39 11.47 6.77
C PHE A 46 -1.55 10.48 6.78
N ASP A 47 -1.27 9.30 6.26
CA ASP A 47 -2.24 8.21 6.09
C ASP A 47 -2.93 7.91 7.43
N GLY A 48 -4.26 7.77 7.42
CA GLY A 48 -5.04 7.39 8.59
C GLY A 48 -5.08 8.39 9.74
N ALA A 49 -4.74 9.67 9.52
CA ALA A 49 -4.83 10.65 10.60
C ALA A 49 -6.29 11.09 10.84
N ASP A 50 -6.79 10.77 12.03
CA ASP A 50 -8.19 10.94 12.45
C ASP A 50 -8.45 12.34 13.03
N PRO A 51 -9.53 13.04 12.63
CA PRO A 51 -9.84 14.38 13.08
C PRO A 51 -10.25 14.47 14.57
N ASN A 52 -10.80 13.38 15.13
CA ASN A 52 -11.19 13.36 16.55
C ASN A 52 -9.96 13.20 17.44
N LEU A 53 -9.06 12.29 17.08
CA LEU A 53 -7.77 12.11 17.75
C LEU A 53 -6.92 13.38 17.66
N PHE A 54 -6.83 13.98 16.46
CA PHE A 54 -6.18 15.27 16.28
C PHE A 54 -6.77 16.34 17.22
N SER A 55 -8.10 16.53 17.20
CA SER A 55 -8.77 17.54 18.01
C SER A 55 -8.58 17.33 19.51
N LYS A 56 -8.63 16.07 19.97
CA LYS A 56 -8.37 15.68 21.35
C LYS A 56 -6.96 16.10 21.79
N TRP A 57 -5.94 15.74 21.04
CA TRP A 57 -4.55 15.96 21.42
C TRP A 57 -4.09 17.40 21.17
N ALA A 58 -4.63 18.09 20.18
CA ALA A 58 -4.40 19.52 19.97
C ALA A 58 -4.95 20.36 21.16
N LYS A 59 -6.16 20.03 21.65
CA LYS A 59 -6.73 20.67 22.86
C LYS A 59 -5.91 20.38 24.13
N GLN A 60 -5.24 19.25 24.21
CA GLN A 60 -4.34 18.88 25.32
C GLN A 60 -2.94 19.54 25.19
N GLY A 61 -2.68 20.31 24.14
CA GLY A 61 -1.37 20.94 23.89
C GLY A 61 -0.27 19.99 23.44
N LYS A 62 -0.63 18.78 23.03
CA LYS A 62 0.33 17.76 22.57
C LYS A 62 0.84 17.98 21.14
N LEU A 63 0.12 18.78 20.35
CA LEU A 63 0.38 19.01 18.92
C LEU A 63 0.52 20.54 18.66
N PRO A 64 1.58 21.20 19.17
CA PRO A 64 1.66 22.68 19.18
C PRO A 64 1.75 23.29 17.76
N ASN A 65 2.47 22.67 16.81
CA ASN A 65 2.60 23.19 15.45
C ASN A 65 1.29 23.06 14.67
N LEU A 66 0.66 21.89 14.73
CA LEU A 66 -0.62 21.62 14.08
C LEU A 66 -1.76 22.45 14.70
N ALA A 67 -1.79 22.61 16.04
CA ALA A 67 -2.76 23.46 16.72
C ALA A 67 -2.62 24.93 16.30
N ARG A 68 -1.38 25.43 16.17
CA ARG A 68 -1.12 26.79 15.66
C ARG A 68 -1.60 26.93 14.21
N LEU A 69 -1.30 25.97 13.32
CA LEU A 69 -1.79 25.99 11.94
C LEU A 69 -3.32 25.99 11.87
N ALA A 70 -3.98 25.20 12.71
CA ALA A 70 -5.44 25.17 12.79
C ALA A 70 -6.04 26.53 13.19
N GLN A 71 -5.34 27.30 14.06
CA GLN A 71 -5.78 28.60 14.54
C GLN A 71 -5.48 29.74 13.56
N THR A 72 -4.29 29.75 12.94
CA THR A 72 -3.84 30.83 12.06
C THR A 72 -4.24 30.61 10.60
N GLY A 73 -4.45 29.38 10.20
CA GLY A 73 -4.85 28.95 8.88
C GLY A 73 -6.22 28.27 8.87
N SER A 74 -6.25 26.97 8.60
CA SER A 74 -7.50 26.20 8.62
C SER A 74 -7.28 24.77 9.12
N PHE A 75 -8.31 24.27 9.82
CA PHE A 75 -8.54 22.84 10.07
C PHE A 75 -9.98 22.49 9.70
N ARG A 76 -10.16 21.38 8.99
CA ARG A 76 -11.47 20.78 8.68
C ARG A 76 -11.34 19.26 8.69
N PRO A 77 -12.38 18.50 9.09
CA PRO A 77 -12.51 17.13 8.65
C PRO A 77 -12.51 17.08 7.11
N LEU A 78 -11.86 16.08 6.53
CA LEU A 78 -11.75 15.91 5.09
C LEU A 78 -12.61 14.73 4.66
N GLY A 79 -13.60 14.98 3.81
CA GLY A 79 -14.40 13.92 3.22
C GLY A 79 -13.50 12.95 2.42
N THR A 80 -13.63 11.67 2.71
CA THR A 80 -12.91 10.60 2.02
C THR A 80 -13.74 9.98 0.90
N THR A 81 -13.21 8.93 0.27
CA THR A 81 -13.93 8.13 -0.74
C THR A 81 -14.85 7.10 -0.06
N ASN A 82 -15.76 6.52 -0.82
CA ASN A 82 -16.42 5.27 -0.46
C ASN A 82 -15.96 4.18 -1.45
N PRO A 83 -15.28 3.10 -0.96
CA PRO A 83 -14.85 2.86 0.42
C PRO A 83 -13.71 3.81 0.85
N PRO A 84 -13.56 4.05 2.18
CA PRO A 84 -12.50 4.88 2.75
C PRO A 84 -11.19 4.08 2.89
N GLU A 85 -10.67 3.58 1.80
CA GLU A 85 -9.46 2.77 1.75
C GLU A 85 -8.30 3.55 1.16
N SER A 86 -7.09 3.37 1.71
CA SER A 86 -5.90 4.09 1.25
C SER A 86 -5.70 4.04 -0.27
N PRO A 87 -5.79 2.88 -0.98
CA PRO A 87 -5.62 2.88 -2.43
C PRO A 87 -6.70 3.68 -3.16
N VAL A 88 -7.94 3.63 -2.68
CA VAL A 88 -9.08 4.33 -3.31
C VAL A 88 -8.96 5.84 -3.10
N ALA A 89 -8.71 6.24 -1.86
CA ALA A 89 -8.61 7.65 -1.48
C ALA A 89 -7.36 8.32 -2.06
N TRP A 90 -6.17 7.68 -2.01
CA TRP A 90 -4.97 8.23 -2.62
C TRP A 90 -5.02 8.26 -4.15
N ALA A 91 -5.74 7.33 -4.82
CA ALA A 91 -5.99 7.43 -6.26
C ALA A 91 -6.84 8.66 -6.59
N SER A 92 -7.88 8.90 -5.81
CA SER A 92 -8.76 10.08 -5.93
C SER A 92 -8.02 11.38 -5.58
N PHE A 93 -7.21 11.38 -4.54
CA PHE A 93 -6.29 12.49 -4.20
C PHE A 93 -5.39 12.88 -5.37
N ALA A 94 -4.74 11.89 -5.98
CA ALA A 94 -3.79 12.14 -7.04
C ALA A 94 -4.44 12.71 -8.30
N THR A 95 -5.66 12.30 -8.60
CA THR A 95 -6.31 12.58 -9.88
C THR A 95 -7.47 13.57 -9.81
N GLY A 96 -8.05 13.78 -8.63
CA GLY A 96 -9.28 14.56 -8.45
C GLY A 96 -10.52 13.87 -9.05
N LEU A 97 -10.47 12.53 -9.24
CA LEU A 97 -11.54 11.73 -9.83
C LEU A 97 -12.21 10.82 -8.80
N ASN A 98 -13.50 10.56 -8.98
CA ASN A 98 -14.23 9.52 -8.25
C ASN A 98 -13.64 8.13 -8.55
N PRO A 99 -13.80 7.12 -7.66
CA PRO A 99 -13.30 5.76 -7.88
C PRO A 99 -13.72 5.14 -9.23
N GLY A 100 -14.93 5.45 -9.73
CA GLY A 100 -15.36 5.04 -11.07
C GLY A 100 -14.60 5.73 -12.22
N GLY A 101 -13.89 6.82 -11.95
CA GLY A 101 -12.94 7.47 -12.85
C GLY A 101 -11.54 6.89 -12.75
N THR A 102 -11.09 6.57 -11.53
CA THR A 102 -9.74 6.00 -11.29
C THR A 102 -9.65 4.51 -11.60
N GLY A 103 -10.74 3.75 -11.45
CA GLY A 103 -10.79 2.30 -11.57
C GLY A 103 -10.22 1.55 -10.36
N ILE A 104 -9.96 2.25 -9.26
CA ILE A 104 -9.50 1.65 -8.02
C ILE A 104 -10.67 1.68 -7.02
N PHE A 105 -11.18 0.50 -6.67
CA PHE A 105 -12.34 0.35 -5.78
C PHE A 105 -12.01 -0.33 -4.45
N ASP A 106 -10.81 -0.95 -4.33
CA ASP A 106 -10.34 -1.71 -3.19
C ASP A 106 -8.84 -2.03 -3.39
N PHE A 107 -8.18 -2.66 -2.42
CA PHE A 107 -6.87 -3.32 -2.59
C PHE A 107 -6.93 -4.49 -3.57
N LEU A 108 -8.10 -5.12 -3.66
CA LEU A 108 -8.39 -6.27 -4.50
C LEU A 108 -9.36 -5.91 -5.62
N ARG A 109 -9.25 -6.63 -6.71
CA ARG A 109 -10.26 -6.67 -7.76
C ARG A 109 -10.59 -8.11 -8.10
N ARG A 110 -11.75 -8.35 -8.65
CA ARG A 110 -12.11 -9.65 -9.19
C ARG A 110 -11.71 -9.80 -10.65
N ASP A 111 -11.39 -11.00 -11.06
CA ASP A 111 -11.40 -11.39 -12.47
C ASP A 111 -12.77 -12.04 -12.79
N PRO A 112 -13.61 -11.45 -13.64
CA PRO A 112 -14.94 -11.98 -13.94
C PRO A 112 -14.92 -13.31 -14.71
N GLU A 113 -13.80 -13.66 -15.36
CA GLU A 113 -13.63 -14.92 -16.07
C GLU A 113 -13.28 -16.09 -15.14
N THR A 114 -12.52 -15.84 -14.10
CA THR A 114 -12.02 -16.86 -13.18
C THR A 114 -12.61 -16.77 -11.78
N TYR A 115 -13.24 -15.64 -11.41
CA TYR A 115 -13.68 -15.26 -10.05
C TYR A 115 -12.52 -15.13 -9.04
N LEU A 116 -11.27 -15.16 -9.50
CA LEU A 116 -10.13 -15.07 -8.61
C LEU A 116 -9.90 -13.62 -8.16
N PRO A 117 -9.47 -13.44 -6.90
CA PRO A 117 -8.98 -12.15 -6.45
C PRO A 117 -7.65 -11.82 -7.14
N GLU A 118 -7.52 -10.59 -7.58
CA GLU A 118 -6.29 -10.00 -8.09
C GLU A 118 -5.97 -8.71 -7.33
N LEU A 119 -4.71 -8.30 -7.35
CA LEU A 119 -4.33 -7.00 -6.81
C LEU A 119 -4.86 -5.88 -7.71
N ALA A 120 -5.58 -4.91 -7.13
CA ALA A 120 -6.15 -3.80 -7.88
C ALA A 120 -5.10 -2.75 -8.29
N LEU A 121 -3.96 -2.67 -7.60
CA LEU A 121 -3.00 -1.57 -7.76
C LEU A 121 -2.13 -1.72 -9.00
N VAL A 122 -1.70 -2.97 -9.29
CA VAL A 122 -0.76 -3.26 -10.38
C VAL A 122 -1.03 -4.60 -11.01
N SER A 123 -0.89 -4.68 -12.33
CA SER A 123 -0.81 -5.94 -13.05
C SER A 123 0.61 -6.21 -13.54
N ARG A 124 0.91 -7.48 -13.78
CA ARG A 124 2.26 -7.93 -14.14
C ARG A 124 2.24 -8.82 -15.37
N GLU A 125 3.04 -8.46 -16.36
CA GLU A 125 3.37 -9.33 -17.48
C GLU A 125 4.69 -10.05 -17.19
N LYS A 126 4.70 -11.37 -17.29
CA LYS A 126 5.91 -12.18 -17.06
C LYS A 126 6.99 -11.88 -18.11
N ALA A 127 8.25 -11.91 -17.69
CA ALA A 127 9.38 -11.93 -18.61
C ALA A 127 9.30 -13.14 -19.55
N LYS A 128 9.76 -12.97 -20.80
CA LYS A 128 9.92 -14.11 -21.73
C LYS A 128 11.40 -14.31 -22.02
N PHE A 129 11.82 -15.57 -22.01
CA PHE A 129 13.20 -15.96 -22.25
C PHE A 129 13.30 -16.86 -23.48
N LEU A 130 14.35 -16.69 -24.27
CA LEU A 130 14.76 -17.62 -25.31
C LEU A 130 15.67 -18.66 -24.67
N PHE A 131 15.28 -19.95 -24.75
CA PHE A 131 15.98 -21.08 -24.13
C PHE A 131 16.24 -20.93 -22.62
N GLY A 132 15.39 -20.18 -21.90
CA GLY A 132 15.58 -19.90 -20.46
C GLY A 132 16.77 -19.02 -20.10
N LEU A 133 17.53 -18.54 -21.07
CA LEU A 133 18.80 -17.83 -20.85
C LEU A 133 18.75 -16.34 -21.25
N ILE A 134 18.22 -16.07 -22.44
CA ILE A 134 18.26 -14.72 -23.04
C ILE A 134 16.89 -14.05 -22.85
N PRO A 135 16.79 -12.95 -22.09
CA PRO A 135 15.51 -12.23 -21.95
C PRO A 135 15.15 -11.56 -23.29
N ILE A 136 14.06 -12.02 -23.92
CA ILE A 136 13.50 -11.45 -25.16
C ILE A 136 12.38 -10.45 -24.90
N LYS A 137 11.72 -10.54 -23.74
CA LYS A 137 10.76 -9.55 -23.24
C LYS A 137 11.01 -9.36 -21.74
N PRO A 138 11.34 -8.15 -21.27
CA PRO A 138 11.47 -7.87 -19.85
C PRO A 138 10.10 -8.02 -19.15
N PRO A 139 10.08 -8.27 -17.84
CA PRO A 139 8.83 -8.18 -17.09
C PRO A 139 8.28 -6.76 -17.20
N ARG A 140 6.98 -6.63 -17.31
CA ARG A 140 6.30 -5.34 -17.34
C ARG A 140 5.35 -5.25 -16.16
N VAL A 141 5.39 -4.11 -15.49
CA VAL A 141 4.43 -3.75 -14.45
C VAL A 141 3.58 -2.61 -15.00
N ILE A 142 2.29 -2.70 -14.81
CA ILE A 142 1.31 -1.72 -15.28
C ILE A 142 0.59 -1.19 -14.05
N ASN A 143 0.57 0.13 -13.89
CA ASN A 143 -0.25 0.79 -12.89
C ASN A 143 -1.70 0.78 -13.39
N GLU A 144 -2.61 0.25 -12.58
CA GLU A 144 -4.03 0.10 -12.96
C GLU A 144 -4.84 1.37 -12.74
N ARG A 145 -4.33 2.32 -11.98
CA ARG A 145 -5.01 3.61 -11.77
C ARG A 145 -5.13 4.38 -13.09
N SER A 146 -6.34 4.76 -13.42
CA SER A 146 -6.65 5.69 -14.51
C SER A 146 -6.55 7.14 -14.05
N GLY A 147 -6.55 8.08 -15.00
CA GLY A 147 -6.43 9.52 -14.74
C GLY A 147 -4.99 10.02 -14.70
N VAL A 148 -4.83 11.34 -14.86
CA VAL A 148 -3.52 12.01 -14.83
C VAL A 148 -3.31 12.64 -13.45
N PRO A 149 -2.25 12.25 -12.72
CA PRO A 149 -1.98 12.84 -11.42
C PRO A 149 -1.70 14.34 -11.52
N PHE A 150 -2.16 15.12 -10.53
CA PHE A 150 -1.96 16.57 -10.52
C PHE A 150 -0.48 16.97 -10.54
N TYR A 151 0.39 16.24 -9.86
CA TYR A 151 1.83 16.51 -9.87
C TYR A 151 2.47 16.25 -11.24
N LYS A 152 1.92 15.33 -12.05
CA LYS A 152 2.34 15.18 -13.45
C LYS A 152 1.90 16.38 -14.29
N ALA A 153 0.66 16.82 -14.14
CA ALA A 153 0.16 18.01 -14.84
C ALA A 153 0.99 19.26 -14.50
N VAL A 154 1.38 19.41 -13.24
CA VAL A 154 2.27 20.47 -12.75
C VAL A 154 3.67 20.38 -13.36
N ALA A 155 4.26 19.17 -13.39
CA ALA A 155 5.56 18.94 -14.01
C ALA A 155 5.53 19.17 -15.54
N ASP A 156 4.49 18.69 -16.22
CA ASP A 156 4.29 18.91 -17.67
C ASP A 156 4.16 20.40 -18.01
N ALA A 157 3.63 21.21 -17.07
CA ALA A 157 3.58 22.67 -17.21
C ALA A 157 4.95 23.37 -16.93
N GLY A 158 6.00 22.59 -16.65
CA GLY A 158 7.36 23.09 -16.45
C GLY A 158 7.69 23.51 -15.02
N TYR A 159 6.86 23.16 -14.04
CA TYR A 159 7.18 23.41 -12.64
C TYR A 159 8.03 22.28 -12.07
N LYS A 160 9.09 22.63 -11.35
CA LYS A 160 9.91 21.65 -10.63
C LYS A 160 9.06 20.95 -9.57
N THR A 161 8.99 19.64 -9.66
CA THR A 161 8.10 18.83 -8.85
C THR A 161 8.87 17.69 -8.18
N THR A 162 8.70 17.51 -6.87
CA THR A 162 9.25 16.40 -6.11
C THR A 162 8.13 15.65 -5.41
N VAL A 163 8.07 14.33 -5.60
CA VAL A 163 7.03 13.45 -5.05
C VAL A 163 7.71 12.30 -4.32
N ILE A 164 7.43 12.17 -3.02
CA ILE A 164 8.10 11.22 -2.14
C ILE A 164 7.08 10.23 -1.58
N ARG A 165 7.29 8.95 -1.88
CA ARG A 165 6.51 7.83 -1.34
C ARG A 165 5.01 7.91 -1.62
N MET A 166 4.65 8.48 -2.75
CA MET A 166 3.24 8.56 -3.17
C MET A 166 2.65 7.16 -3.40
N PRO A 167 1.51 6.84 -2.75
CA PRO A 167 0.77 5.61 -3.04
C PRO A 167 0.33 5.51 -4.50
N LEU A 168 0.19 4.28 -5.02
CA LEU A 168 -0.24 3.98 -6.39
C LEU A 168 0.62 4.63 -7.49
N GLU A 169 1.89 4.87 -7.22
CA GLU A 169 2.86 5.35 -8.20
C GLU A 169 3.90 4.28 -8.60
N PHE A 170 3.49 3.02 -8.57
CA PHE A 170 4.32 1.91 -9.05
C PHE A 170 3.70 1.23 -10.29
N PRO A 171 4.41 1.21 -11.44
CA PRO A 171 5.68 1.93 -11.71
C PRO A 171 5.48 3.45 -11.69
N PRO A 172 6.57 4.22 -11.42
CA PRO A 172 6.47 5.67 -11.25
C PRO A 172 6.03 6.37 -12.52
N THR A 173 5.10 7.30 -12.39
CA THR A 173 4.69 8.19 -13.48
C THR A 173 5.85 9.10 -13.88
N PRO A 174 6.24 9.17 -15.17
CA PRO A 174 7.26 10.10 -15.61
C PRO A 174 6.83 11.57 -15.40
N ILE A 175 7.63 12.34 -14.65
CA ILE A 175 7.43 13.77 -14.37
C ILE A 175 8.64 14.57 -14.89
N PRO A 176 8.62 15.06 -16.13
CA PRO A 176 9.77 15.71 -16.75
C PRO A 176 10.33 16.86 -15.92
N GLY A 177 11.64 16.85 -15.65
CA GLY A 177 12.30 17.85 -14.82
C GLY A 177 12.01 17.76 -13.33
N GLY A 178 11.34 16.71 -12.88
CA GLY A 178 11.01 16.44 -11.49
C GLY A 178 11.60 15.13 -10.98
N LYS A 179 11.30 14.81 -9.71
CA LYS A 179 11.71 13.60 -9.00
C LYS A 179 10.48 12.93 -8.39
N LEU A 180 10.36 11.62 -8.56
CA LEU A 180 9.29 10.82 -7.96
C LEU A 180 9.86 9.54 -7.38
N TRP A 181 9.53 9.23 -6.12
CA TRP A 181 9.77 7.95 -5.47
C TRP A 181 8.46 7.30 -5.11
N ALA A 182 8.20 6.11 -5.65
CA ALA A 182 6.96 5.36 -5.46
C ALA A 182 6.80 4.86 -4.01
N GLY A 183 5.58 4.87 -3.52
CA GLY A 183 5.17 4.39 -2.19
C GLY A 183 4.39 3.07 -2.26
N LEU A 184 3.21 3.05 -1.60
CA LEU A 184 2.31 1.89 -1.57
C LEU A 184 2.03 1.34 -2.97
N GLY A 185 2.22 0.03 -3.13
CA GLY A 185 2.18 -0.70 -4.41
C GLY A 185 3.53 -1.25 -4.85
N VAL A 186 4.67 -0.70 -4.33
CA VAL A 186 6.00 -1.28 -4.57
C VAL A 186 6.12 -2.60 -3.79
N PRO A 187 6.37 -3.74 -4.47
CA PRO A 187 6.51 -5.04 -3.82
C PRO A 187 7.89 -5.21 -3.18
N ASP A 188 8.03 -6.25 -2.36
CA ASP A 188 9.33 -6.82 -2.03
C ASP A 188 9.92 -7.59 -3.23
N LEU A 189 11.15 -8.11 -3.10
CA LEU A 189 11.78 -8.89 -4.19
C LEU A 189 11.09 -10.23 -4.44
N ARG A 190 10.36 -10.78 -3.46
CA ARG A 190 9.53 -11.99 -3.65
C ARG A 190 8.30 -11.71 -4.52
N GLY A 191 7.95 -10.43 -4.70
CA GLY A 191 6.78 -9.97 -5.41
C GLY A 191 5.53 -9.90 -4.53
N THR A 192 5.68 -9.85 -3.21
CA THR A 192 4.61 -9.77 -2.21
C THR A 192 4.53 -8.36 -1.58
N TRP A 193 3.60 -8.16 -0.65
CA TRP A 193 3.47 -6.90 0.10
C TRP A 193 4.38 -6.82 1.34
N GLY A 194 5.41 -7.68 1.40
CA GLY A 194 6.38 -7.67 2.48
C GLY A 194 6.39 -8.97 3.27
N THR A 195 6.97 -10.03 2.68
CA THR A 195 7.16 -11.29 3.41
C THR A 195 8.36 -11.18 4.34
N PHE A 196 8.12 -11.13 5.63
CA PHE A 196 9.18 -11.27 6.63
C PHE A 196 9.63 -12.73 6.79
N PHE A 197 10.84 -12.93 7.34
CA PHE A 197 11.30 -14.25 7.74
C PHE A 197 11.52 -14.29 9.25
N TYR A 198 11.13 -15.39 9.83
CA TYR A 198 11.43 -15.70 11.21
C TYR A 198 12.19 -17.03 11.28
N PHE A 199 13.38 -17.00 11.85
CA PHE A 199 14.23 -18.17 12.05
C PHE A 199 14.23 -18.53 13.53
N GLY A 200 13.85 -19.77 13.87
CA GLY A 200 13.76 -20.20 15.26
C GLY A 200 14.13 -21.65 15.48
N THR A 201 14.85 -21.92 16.57
CA THR A 201 15.15 -23.29 17.02
C THR A 201 13.98 -23.91 17.78
N GLU A 202 13.11 -23.07 18.38
CA GLU A 202 11.92 -23.50 19.14
C GLU A 202 10.78 -23.99 18.25
N LEU A 203 10.82 -23.68 16.95
CA LEU A 203 9.76 -24.06 16.00
C LEU A 203 9.70 -25.58 15.86
N THR A 204 8.49 -26.12 15.89
CA THR A 204 8.25 -27.54 15.58
C THR A 204 8.12 -27.73 14.06
N PRO A 205 8.16 -28.96 13.52
CA PRO A 205 7.90 -29.24 12.10
C PRO A 205 6.52 -28.80 11.61
N TRP A 206 5.57 -28.56 12.52
CA TRP A 206 4.21 -28.13 12.21
C TRP A 206 4.05 -26.60 12.15
N ASP A 207 5.02 -25.86 12.71
CA ASP A 207 4.99 -24.40 12.76
C ASP A 207 5.66 -23.73 11.55
N VAL A 208 6.32 -24.53 10.68
CA VAL A 208 7.09 -24.01 9.54
C VAL A 208 6.22 -23.74 8.33
N GLY A 209 6.61 -22.74 7.55
CA GLY A 209 5.92 -22.37 6.30
C GLY A 209 5.40 -20.96 6.29
N ASP A 210 4.41 -20.71 5.43
CA ASP A 210 3.81 -19.40 5.27
C ASP A 210 2.79 -19.15 6.38
N THR A 211 2.80 -17.95 6.97
CA THR A 211 1.79 -17.51 7.97
C THR A 211 0.53 -17.01 7.26
N GLU A 212 -0.52 -16.73 8.03
CA GLU A 212 -1.76 -16.14 7.48
C GLU A 212 -1.49 -14.77 6.85
N PHE A 213 -0.59 -13.97 7.45
CA PHE A 213 -0.29 -12.60 7.02
C PHE A 213 1.20 -12.42 6.68
N GLY A 214 1.60 -12.87 5.48
CA GLY A 214 2.86 -12.47 4.86
C GLY A 214 4.15 -12.79 5.62
N GLY A 215 4.20 -13.90 6.37
CA GLY A 215 5.42 -14.36 7.06
C GLY A 215 5.93 -15.69 6.52
N LYS A 216 7.22 -15.95 6.71
CA LYS A 216 7.85 -17.23 6.46
C LYS A 216 8.55 -17.71 7.74
N LEU A 217 8.04 -18.78 8.35
CA LEU A 217 8.64 -19.39 9.53
C LEU A 217 9.61 -20.49 9.14
N VAL A 218 10.83 -20.39 9.59
CA VAL A 218 11.95 -21.29 9.23
C VAL A 218 12.54 -21.89 10.48
N ARG A 219 12.38 -23.19 10.65
CA ARG A 219 13.01 -23.92 11.76
C ARG A 219 14.52 -24.04 11.52
N LEU A 220 15.28 -23.73 12.56
CA LEU A 220 16.72 -23.94 12.60
C LEU A 220 17.05 -25.24 13.33
N GLU A 221 17.88 -26.06 12.72
CA GLU A 221 18.44 -27.25 13.35
C GLU A 221 19.92 -26.97 13.68
N MET A 222 20.23 -26.99 14.98
CA MET A 222 21.58 -26.74 15.44
C MET A 222 22.46 -27.97 15.27
N ASN A 223 23.65 -27.75 14.70
CA ASN A 223 24.74 -28.73 14.71
C ASN A 223 25.89 -28.14 15.54
N GLY A 224 25.95 -28.52 16.80
CA GLY A 224 26.80 -27.83 17.79
C GLY A 224 26.29 -26.38 17.99
N ASN A 225 27.11 -25.40 17.67
CA ASN A 225 26.75 -23.98 17.77
C ASN A 225 26.43 -23.35 16.39
N GLU A 226 26.29 -24.11 15.35
CA GLU A 226 26.03 -23.64 13.98
C GLU A 226 24.68 -24.15 13.46
N ALA A 227 24.02 -23.34 12.64
CA ALA A 227 22.84 -23.71 11.87
C ALA A 227 22.97 -23.17 10.45
N SER A 228 22.34 -23.86 9.49
CA SER A 228 22.30 -23.45 8.10
C SER A 228 20.87 -23.49 7.59
N SER A 229 20.52 -22.55 6.73
CA SER A 229 19.22 -22.47 6.09
C SER A 229 19.32 -21.77 4.72
N VAL A 230 18.19 -21.38 4.15
CA VAL A 230 18.11 -20.59 2.92
C VAL A 230 17.16 -19.43 3.07
N VAL A 231 17.46 -18.35 2.36
CA VAL A 231 16.54 -17.22 2.15
C VAL A 231 15.91 -17.37 0.77
N GLU A 232 14.60 -17.57 0.75
CA GLU A 232 13.83 -17.69 -0.49
C GLU A 232 13.54 -16.30 -1.07
N GLY A 233 14.00 -16.07 -2.29
CA GLY A 233 13.81 -14.83 -3.04
C GLY A 233 12.69 -14.88 -4.08
N PRO A 234 12.93 -14.28 -5.27
CA PRO A 234 11.93 -14.20 -6.33
C PRO A 234 11.59 -15.56 -6.92
N VAL A 235 10.41 -15.65 -7.54
CA VAL A 235 10.06 -16.78 -8.39
C VAL A 235 11.04 -16.83 -9.57
N ASP A 236 11.51 -18.01 -9.89
CA ASP A 236 12.39 -18.25 -11.05
C ASP A 236 11.60 -18.01 -12.36
N PRO A 237 11.87 -16.93 -13.09
CA PRO A 237 11.12 -16.61 -14.30
C PRO A 237 11.47 -17.51 -15.48
N THR A 238 12.48 -18.40 -15.34
CA THR A 238 12.94 -19.34 -16.37
C THR A 238 12.37 -20.73 -16.17
N ALA A 239 11.72 -20.99 -15.02
CA ALA A 239 11.11 -22.28 -14.72
C ALA A 239 9.62 -22.30 -15.08
N ASP A 240 9.13 -23.44 -15.56
CA ASP A 240 7.70 -23.66 -15.83
C ASP A 240 6.88 -23.86 -14.53
N SER A 241 7.56 -24.21 -13.43
CA SER A 241 6.97 -24.39 -12.10
C SER A 241 7.15 -23.17 -11.23
N TYR A 242 6.25 -23.00 -10.24
CA TYR A 242 6.38 -21.95 -9.21
C TYR A 242 7.50 -22.32 -8.22
N ARG A 243 8.75 -22.08 -8.65
CA ARG A 243 9.94 -22.32 -7.84
C ARG A 243 10.60 -20.99 -7.49
N ARG A 244 11.00 -20.81 -6.23
CA ARG A 244 11.75 -19.64 -5.79
C ARG A 244 13.26 -19.88 -5.85
N ILE A 245 13.99 -18.82 -6.20
CA ILE A 245 15.45 -18.79 -6.18
C ILE A 245 15.86 -18.54 -4.74
N SER A 246 16.79 -19.35 -4.20
CA SER A 246 17.23 -19.26 -2.81
C SER A 246 18.71 -18.93 -2.69
N VAL A 247 19.10 -18.32 -1.59
CA VAL A 247 20.48 -18.02 -1.20
C VAL A 247 20.77 -18.65 0.16
N PRO A 248 21.90 -19.34 0.34
CA PRO A 248 22.27 -19.94 1.63
C PRO A 248 22.54 -18.87 2.69
N ILE A 249 22.12 -19.15 3.92
CA ILE A 249 22.40 -18.38 5.13
C ILE A 249 22.95 -19.30 6.20
N GLN A 250 23.90 -18.78 6.97
CA GLN A 250 24.52 -19.52 8.09
C GLN A 250 24.44 -18.68 9.35
N PHE A 251 24.25 -19.37 10.47
CA PHE A 251 24.20 -18.83 11.80
C PHE A 251 25.24 -19.54 12.67
N LYS A 252 25.95 -18.79 13.51
CA LYS A 252 26.88 -19.33 14.48
C LYS A 252 26.71 -18.62 15.81
N VAL A 253 26.26 -19.34 16.81
CA VAL A 253 26.13 -18.85 18.20
C VAL A 253 27.49 -18.79 18.83
N ALA A 254 27.80 -17.68 19.52
CA ALA A 254 29.02 -17.52 20.29
C ALA A 254 29.10 -18.56 21.44
N PRO A 255 30.27 -19.01 21.84
CA PRO A 255 30.42 -20.01 22.94
C PRO A 255 29.73 -19.59 24.24
N GLU A 256 29.68 -18.29 24.49
CA GLU A 256 29.05 -17.72 25.70
C GLU A 256 27.52 -17.63 25.60
N GLY A 257 26.95 -17.94 24.44
CA GLY A 257 25.49 -17.90 24.20
C GLY A 257 24.87 -16.51 24.22
N ASN A 258 25.66 -15.45 24.03
CA ASN A 258 25.21 -14.05 24.14
C ASN A 258 25.20 -13.29 22.81
N ALA A 259 25.66 -13.91 21.73
CA ALA A 259 25.69 -13.31 20.38
C ALA A 259 25.55 -14.38 19.30
N VAL A 260 25.10 -13.97 18.12
CA VAL A 260 25.03 -14.79 16.93
C VAL A 260 25.75 -14.11 15.75
N THR A 261 26.55 -14.85 15.03
CA THR A 261 27.16 -14.44 13.77
C THR A 261 26.28 -14.90 12.62
N ILE A 262 25.86 -13.98 11.76
CA ILE A 262 25.02 -14.21 10.58
C ILE A 262 25.89 -14.03 9.34
N GLN A 263 25.88 -15.03 8.45
CA GLN A 263 26.56 -14.94 7.15
C GLN A 263 25.54 -15.09 6.01
N LEU A 264 25.39 -14.03 5.21
CA LEU A 264 24.46 -13.99 4.07
C LEU A 264 25.02 -13.08 2.96
N GLY A 265 24.95 -13.55 1.71
CA GLY A 265 25.30 -12.73 0.54
C GLY A 265 26.74 -12.25 0.48
N GLY A 266 27.65 -12.92 1.20
CA GLY A 266 29.08 -12.57 1.30
C GLY A 266 29.42 -11.57 2.43
N ARG A 267 28.41 -11.10 3.19
CA ARG A 267 28.58 -10.32 4.41
C ARG A 267 28.48 -11.23 5.63
N THR A 268 29.32 -10.96 6.62
CA THR A 268 29.28 -11.58 7.96
C THR A 268 29.16 -10.48 9.00
N GLU A 269 28.25 -10.65 9.97
CA GLU A 269 28.05 -9.71 11.06
C GLU A 269 27.70 -10.48 12.35
N THR A 270 28.27 -10.05 13.46
CA THR A 270 28.01 -10.63 14.80
C THR A 270 27.17 -9.66 15.61
N LEU A 271 26.05 -10.14 16.14
CA LEU A 271 25.05 -9.36 16.85
C LEU A 271 24.76 -9.95 18.22
N ALA A 272 24.68 -9.10 19.22
CA ALA A 272 24.10 -9.45 20.50
C ALA A 272 22.56 -9.46 20.42
N GLU A 273 21.94 -10.05 21.43
CA GLU A 273 20.48 -10.04 21.60
C GLU A 273 19.93 -8.61 21.62
N LYS A 274 18.72 -8.41 21.08
CA LYS A 274 17.99 -7.13 20.98
C LYS A 274 18.71 -6.05 20.16
N ASN A 275 19.51 -6.45 19.19
CA ASN A 275 20.17 -5.54 18.27
C ASN A 275 19.78 -5.78 16.82
N TRP A 276 19.70 -4.67 16.07
CA TRP A 276 19.58 -4.68 14.61
C TRP A 276 20.95 -4.86 13.95
N SER A 277 20.97 -5.62 12.87
CA SER A 277 22.09 -5.60 11.93
C SER A 277 22.09 -4.31 11.10
N ASP A 278 23.22 -4.04 10.46
CA ASP A 278 23.23 -3.24 9.24
C ASP A 278 22.52 -3.96 8.09
N TRP A 279 22.39 -3.26 6.95
CA TRP A 279 21.78 -3.85 5.77
C TRP A 279 22.68 -4.90 5.11
N PHE A 280 22.13 -6.10 4.90
CA PHE A 280 22.71 -7.13 4.05
C PHE A 280 22.25 -6.93 2.62
N ARG A 281 23.19 -6.93 1.66
CA ARG A 281 22.87 -6.97 0.22
C ARG A 281 22.88 -8.41 -0.24
N VAL A 282 21.77 -8.87 -0.78
CA VAL A 282 21.58 -10.26 -1.20
C VAL A 282 21.40 -10.33 -2.70
N LYS A 283 22.22 -11.15 -3.38
CA LYS A 283 22.19 -11.35 -4.82
C LYS A 283 21.55 -12.67 -5.16
N PHE A 284 20.42 -12.64 -5.87
CA PHE A 284 19.72 -13.81 -6.39
C PHE A 284 20.07 -14.01 -7.85
N ARG A 285 20.68 -15.16 -8.17
CA ARG A 285 21.14 -15.48 -9.52
C ARG A 285 20.03 -16.20 -10.28
N ILE A 286 19.45 -15.54 -11.29
CA ILE A 286 18.41 -16.12 -12.16
C ILE A 286 19.06 -17.11 -13.14
N ASN A 287 20.14 -16.66 -13.80
CA ASN A 287 20.94 -17.49 -14.70
C ASN A 287 22.40 -16.97 -14.72
N PRO A 288 23.33 -17.55 -15.51
CA PRO A 288 24.72 -17.11 -15.55
C PRO A 288 24.91 -15.61 -15.89
N PHE A 289 23.97 -15.03 -16.62
CA PHE A 289 24.07 -13.64 -17.14
C PHE A 289 23.19 -12.64 -16.39
N LEU A 290 22.17 -13.13 -15.64
CA LEU A 290 21.19 -12.29 -15.01
C LEU A 290 21.08 -12.57 -13.51
N SER A 291 21.11 -11.51 -12.73
CA SER A 291 20.85 -11.55 -11.28
C SER A 291 20.10 -10.30 -10.84
N VAL A 292 19.34 -10.43 -9.76
CA VAL A 292 18.64 -9.34 -9.09
C VAL A 292 19.16 -9.18 -7.67
N ARG A 293 19.05 -7.98 -7.11
CA ARG A 293 19.54 -7.67 -5.75
C ARG A 293 18.42 -7.17 -4.86
N ALA A 294 18.52 -7.56 -3.59
CA ALA A 294 17.72 -7.06 -2.50
C ALA A 294 18.59 -6.59 -1.34
N ILE A 295 17.97 -5.84 -0.45
CA ILE A 295 18.52 -5.53 0.86
C ILE A 295 17.57 -6.04 1.93
N CYS A 296 18.12 -6.56 3.04
CA CYS A 296 17.40 -6.94 4.24
C CYS A 296 18.26 -6.68 5.47
N ARG A 297 17.65 -6.72 6.64
CA ARG A 297 18.36 -6.65 7.93
C ARG A 297 17.73 -7.59 8.93
N PHE A 298 18.50 -7.96 9.94
CA PHE A 298 18.10 -8.86 10.99
C PHE A 298 17.92 -8.12 12.31
N TYR A 299 17.03 -8.67 13.13
CA TYR A 299 16.97 -8.35 14.55
C TYR A 299 17.08 -9.64 15.35
N VAL A 300 17.98 -9.67 16.32
CA VAL A 300 18.18 -10.82 17.20
C VAL A 300 17.20 -10.70 18.35
N LEU A 301 16.17 -11.54 18.35
CA LEU A 301 15.15 -11.57 19.39
C LEU A 301 15.68 -12.25 20.66
N GLU A 302 16.35 -13.38 20.45
CA GLU A 302 16.92 -14.21 21.53
C GLU A 302 18.10 -15.03 20.98
N VAL A 303 19.11 -15.29 21.79
CA VAL A 303 20.26 -16.14 21.43
C VAL A 303 20.25 -17.45 22.20
N SER A 304 19.82 -17.44 23.45
CA SER A 304 19.81 -18.60 24.36
C SER A 304 18.63 -18.50 25.34
N PRO A 305 17.90 -19.59 25.68
CA PRO A 305 18.15 -20.97 25.27
C PRO A 305 17.81 -21.29 23.80
N ASP A 306 16.91 -20.52 23.15
CA ASP A 306 16.53 -20.68 21.77
C ASP A 306 17.12 -19.55 20.92
N LEU A 307 17.62 -19.90 19.76
CA LEU A 307 18.02 -18.90 18.79
C LEU A 307 16.79 -18.44 17.99
N ARG A 308 16.43 -17.16 18.14
CA ARG A 308 15.27 -16.52 17.48
C ARG A 308 15.70 -15.26 16.77
N LEU A 309 15.44 -15.20 15.46
CA LEU A 309 15.78 -14.04 14.64
C LEU A 309 14.59 -13.64 13.75
N TYR A 310 14.35 -12.34 13.71
CA TYR A 310 13.53 -11.71 12.70
C TYR A 310 14.43 -11.20 11.56
N MET A 311 14.00 -11.42 10.32
CA MET A 311 14.59 -10.79 9.13
C MET A 311 13.52 -9.99 8.40
N SER A 312 13.81 -8.72 8.11
CA SER A 312 12.92 -7.86 7.35
C SER A 312 12.62 -8.40 5.96
N PRO A 313 11.50 -8.03 5.34
CA PRO A 313 11.24 -8.33 3.93
C PRO A 313 12.42 -7.96 3.03
N LEU A 314 12.56 -8.67 1.93
CA LEU A 314 13.58 -8.44 0.90
C LEU A 314 13.25 -7.19 0.09
N ASN A 315 13.66 -6.02 0.59
CA ASN A 315 13.50 -4.76 -0.12
C ASN A 315 14.28 -4.78 -1.44
N LEU A 316 13.75 -4.16 -2.49
CA LEU A 316 14.50 -3.95 -3.73
C LEU A 316 15.74 -3.10 -3.43
N ASP A 317 16.92 -3.46 -3.97
CA ASP A 317 18.14 -2.67 -3.76
C ASP A 317 17.96 -1.26 -4.36
N PRO A 318 17.93 -0.18 -3.55
CA PRO A 318 17.62 1.16 -4.04
C PRO A 318 18.67 1.75 -4.99
N GLU A 319 19.92 1.25 -4.99
CA GLU A 319 20.94 1.67 -5.95
C GLU A 319 20.78 1.04 -7.33
N SER A 320 20.14 -0.14 -7.38
CA SER A 320 19.94 -0.88 -8.64
C SER A 320 18.67 -1.74 -8.56
N PRO A 321 17.52 -1.10 -8.43
CA PRO A 321 16.26 -1.82 -8.28
C PRO A 321 15.94 -2.61 -9.55
N PRO A 322 15.53 -3.89 -9.44
CA PRO A 322 15.17 -4.72 -10.59
C PRO A 322 13.89 -4.28 -11.29
N LEU A 323 13.09 -3.45 -10.64
CA LEU A 323 11.87 -2.83 -11.16
C LEU A 323 11.95 -1.32 -10.96
N PRO A 324 11.33 -0.52 -11.83
CA PRO A 324 11.35 0.94 -11.69
C PRO A 324 10.56 1.36 -10.45
N ILE A 325 11.22 1.94 -9.46
CA ILE A 325 10.60 2.46 -8.23
C ILE A 325 10.74 3.97 -8.08
N ALA A 326 11.45 4.62 -9.01
CA ALA A 326 11.64 6.06 -8.99
C ALA A 326 11.75 6.64 -10.41
N TYR A 327 11.48 7.93 -10.51
CA TYR A 327 11.75 8.75 -11.70
C TYR A 327 12.49 10.03 -11.28
N PRO A 328 13.63 10.39 -11.92
CA PRO A 328 14.36 9.55 -12.88
C PRO A 328 14.85 8.25 -12.22
N ALA A 329 15.25 7.26 -13.02
CA ALA A 329 15.56 5.92 -12.52
C ALA A 329 16.71 5.86 -11.50
N ASN A 330 17.61 6.86 -11.49
CA ASN A 330 18.73 6.99 -10.56
C ASN A 330 18.37 7.73 -9.26
N TYR A 331 17.13 8.23 -9.10
CA TYR A 331 16.79 9.07 -7.95
C TYR A 331 16.96 8.34 -6.61
N THR A 332 16.57 7.06 -6.52
CA THR A 332 16.80 6.29 -5.29
C THR A 332 18.30 6.04 -5.01
N ALA A 333 19.13 5.91 -6.04
CA ALA A 333 20.59 5.81 -5.86
C ALA A 333 21.19 7.14 -5.34
N GLU A 334 20.71 8.29 -5.83
CA GLU A 334 21.09 9.61 -5.30
C GLU A 334 20.68 9.77 -3.83
N LEU A 335 19.50 9.26 -3.45
CA LEU A 335 19.07 9.25 -2.05
C LEU A 335 19.97 8.36 -1.18
N VAL A 336 20.40 7.19 -1.67
CA VAL A 336 21.35 6.33 -0.95
C VAL A 336 22.69 7.00 -0.72
N GLU A 337 23.21 7.71 -1.73
CA GLU A 337 24.46 8.46 -1.59
C GLU A 337 24.41 9.49 -0.46
N LYS A 338 23.26 10.13 -0.25
CA LYS A 338 23.06 11.17 0.77
C LYS A 338 22.64 10.63 2.13
N HIS A 339 21.75 9.65 2.16
CA HIS A 339 21.05 9.21 3.36
C HIS A 339 21.33 7.75 3.76
N GLY A 340 22.12 7.02 2.97
CA GLY A 340 22.38 5.60 3.17
C GLY A 340 21.23 4.70 2.67
N LEU A 341 21.38 3.39 2.89
CA LEU A 341 20.38 2.41 2.48
C LEU A 341 19.08 2.59 3.24
N MET A 342 17.96 2.47 2.52
CA MET A 342 16.62 2.69 3.04
C MET A 342 15.64 1.65 2.51
N LYS A 343 14.51 1.48 3.21
CA LYS A 343 13.42 0.61 2.77
C LYS A 343 12.81 1.12 1.46
N THR A 344 12.60 0.20 0.52
CA THR A 344 11.95 0.48 -0.76
C THR A 344 10.58 -0.14 -0.90
N LEU A 345 10.25 -1.11 -0.05
CA LEU A 345 8.94 -1.74 0.01
C LEU A 345 7.83 -0.69 0.18
N GLY A 346 6.70 -0.84 -0.52
CA GLY A 346 5.55 0.06 -0.39
C GLY A 346 4.88 -0.04 0.98
N TRP A 347 4.74 -1.23 1.52
CA TRP A 347 4.27 -1.52 2.87
C TRP A 347 5.45 -1.61 3.84
N TRP A 348 6.03 -0.51 4.21
CA TRP A 348 7.35 -0.46 4.87
C TRP A 348 7.39 -0.65 6.38
N HIS A 349 6.24 -0.64 7.08
CA HIS A 349 6.15 -1.01 8.49
C HIS A 349 5.67 -2.46 8.57
N ASP A 350 6.37 -3.28 9.35
CA ASP A 350 6.06 -4.72 9.38
C ASP A 350 4.91 -5.04 10.36
N THR A 351 3.72 -4.58 9.99
CA THR A 351 2.48 -4.88 10.70
C THR A 351 2.19 -6.38 10.72
N TRP A 352 2.65 -7.11 9.68
CA TRP A 352 2.44 -8.54 9.55
C TRP A 352 3.22 -9.32 10.62
N ALA A 353 4.51 -9.02 10.81
CA ALA A 353 5.32 -9.68 11.82
C ALA A 353 4.80 -9.42 13.25
N LEU A 354 4.27 -8.20 13.51
CA LEU A 354 3.61 -7.90 14.78
C LEU A 354 2.28 -8.66 14.94
N ASN A 355 1.46 -8.70 13.89
CA ASN A 355 0.17 -9.37 13.90
C ASN A 355 0.31 -10.90 14.07
N GLU A 356 1.38 -11.48 13.52
CA GLU A 356 1.75 -12.90 13.69
C GLU A 356 2.56 -13.16 14.96
N GLU A 357 2.74 -12.16 15.83
CA GLU A 357 3.43 -12.27 17.13
C GLU A 357 4.90 -12.73 17.01
N LYS A 358 5.55 -12.39 15.89
CA LYS A 358 6.97 -12.71 15.65
C LYS A 358 7.90 -11.55 16.00
N ILE A 359 7.35 -10.36 16.24
CA ILE A 359 7.99 -9.22 16.88
C ILE A 359 7.07 -8.64 17.94
N ASP A 360 7.61 -7.89 18.88
CA ASP A 360 6.83 -7.20 19.90
C ASP A 360 6.47 -5.77 19.51
N GLU A 361 5.61 -5.13 20.32
CA GLU A 361 5.14 -3.76 20.13
C GLU A 361 6.27 -2.74 20.13
N GLY A 362 7.28 -2.96 21.00
CA GLY A 362 8.42 -2.05 21.12
C GLY A 362 9.29 -2.04 19.88
N LEU A 363 9.62 -3.22 19.35
CA LEU A 363 10.41 -3.37 18.13
C LEU A 363 9.66 -2.79 16.90
N PHE A 364 8.35 -3.05 16.81
CA PHE A 364 7.54 -2.48 15.75
C PHE A 364 7.55 -0.94 15.77
N LEU A 365 7.35 -0.32 16.94
CA LEU A 365 7.35 1.14 17.08
C LEU A 365 8.72 1.75 16.78
N GLU A 366 9.80 1.14 17.28
CA GLU A 366 11.17 1.58 17.00
C GLU A 366 11.44 1.63 15.50
N ASP A 367 11.12 0.54 14.78
CA ASP A 367 11.35 0.45 13.34
C ASP A 367 10.44 1.39 12.55
N SER A 368 9.17 1.53 12.95
CA SER A 368 8.21 2.42 12.32
C SER A 368 8.63 3.88 12.45
N PHE A 369 9.02 4.30 13.63
CA PHE A 369 9.42 5.68 13.87
C PHE A 369 10.79 6.03 13.26
N ARG A 370 11.71 5.08 13.19
CA ARG A 370 12.96 5.23 12.44
C ARG A 370 12.69 5.43 10.95
N THR A 371 11.76 4.67 10.40
CA THR A 371 11.36 4.78 8.98
C THR A 371 10.69 6.13 8.70
N MET A 372 9.79 6.59 9.56
CA MET A 372 9.14 7.89 9.46
C MET A 372 10.15 9.05 9.52
N GLN A 373 11.13 8.97 10.44
CA GLN A 373 12.18 9.96 10.59
C GLN A 373 13.09 10.03 9.35
N ALA A 374 13.51 8.89 8.80
CA ALA A 374 14.34 8.84 7.60
C ALA A 374 13.62 9.51 6.39
N GLN A 375 12.32 9.28 6.22
CA GLN A 375 11.55 9.96 5.18
C GLN A 375 11.43 11.47 5.44
N ALA A 376 11.27 11.89 6.69
CA ALA A 376 11.23 13.31 7.05
C ALA A 376 12.54 14.01 6.70
N GLU A 377 13.67 13.37 6.95
CA GLU A 377 15.01 13.89 6.60
C GLU A 377 15.18 14.05 5.09
N ILE A 378 14.74 13.07 4.29
CA ILE A 378 14.74 13.15 2.83
C ILE A 378 13.83 14.30 2.35
N THR A 379 12.63 14.43 2.94
CA THR A 379 11.68 15.51 2.60
C THR A 379 12.27 16.88 2.87
N LEU A 380 12.95 17.05 4.01
CA LEU A 380 13.62 18.28 4.39
C LEU A 380 14.85 18.58 3.54
N ASP A 381 15.62 17.56 3.15
CA ASP A 381 16.78 17.71 2.25
C ASP A 381 16.34 18.24 0.89
N GLU A 382 15.27 17.67 0.30
CA GLU A 382 14.72 18.15 -0.98
C GLU A 382 14.20 19.60 -0.87
N LEU A 383 13.57 19.98 0.22
CA LEU A 383 13.10 21.36 0.44
C LEU A 383 14.24 22.38 0.58
N LYS A 384 15.34 22.02 1.26
CA LYS A 384 16.44 22.92 1.58
C LYS A 384 17.47 23.01 0.44
N ASN A 385 17.83 21.85 -0.12
CA ASN A 385 18.99 21.76 -1.02
C ASN A 385 18.59 21.74 -2.50
N ASP A 386 17.36 21.34 -2.82
CA ASP A 386 16.85 21.30 -4.20
C ASP A 386 15.36 21.74 -4.29
N PRO A 387 15.01 22.94 -3.75
CA PRO A 387 13.62 23.33 -3.48
C PRO A 387 12.74 23.27 -4.73
N PRO A 388 11.66 22.46 -4.72
CA PRO A 388 10.70 22.40 -5.81
C PRO A 388 9.63 23.49 -5.72
N SER A 389 8.89 23.69 -6.82
CA SER A 389 7.63 24.46 -6.83
C SER A 389 6.48 23.69 -6.20
N LEU A 390 6.48 22.36 -6.41
CA LEU A 390 5.55 21.43 -5.77
C LEU A 390 6.32 20.30 -5.10
N LEU A 391 6.10 20.14 -3.80
CA LEU A 391 6.53 18.94 -3.07
C LEU A 391 5.29 18.20 -2.56
N VAL A 392 5.25 16.88 -2.77
CA VAL A 392 4.27 15.96 -2.17
C VAL A 392 5.05 14.88 -1.42
N SER A 393 4.72 14.65 -0.13
CA SER A 393 5.32 13.56 0.65
C SER A 393 4.25 12.88 1.49
N VAL A 394 4.10 11.55 1.35
CA VAL A 394 3.06 10.77 2.03
C VAL A 394 3.68 9.81 3.04
N PHE A 395 3.26 9.93 4.31
CA PHE A 395 3.72 9.15 5.45
C PHE A 395 2.65 8.15 5.86
N LEU A 396 3.01 6.87 6.02
CA LEU A 396 2.08 5.79 6.40
C LEU A 396 2.14 5.43 7.90
N ALA A 397 2.99 6.08 8.71
CA ALA A 397 3.20 5.63 10.08
C ALA A 397 1.97 5.86 10.98
N THR A 398 1.20 6.92 10.75
CA THR A 398 -0.02 7.23 11.50
C THR A 398 -1.07 6.15 11.32
N ASP A 399 -1.22 5.64 10.10
CA ASP A 399 -2.11 4.54 9.74
C ASP A 399 -1.64 3.21 10.36
N HIS A 400 -0.41 2.77 10.02
CA HIS A 400 0.08 1.46 10.44
C HIS A 400 0.16 1.31 11.96
N VAL A 401 0.50 2.39 12.68
CA VAL A 401 0.48 2.38 14.15
C VAL A 401 -0.96 2.32 14.66
N SER A 402 -1.90 3.04 14.06
CA SER A 402 -3.32 3.00 14.45
C SER A 402 -3.90 1.60 14.27
N HIS A 403 -3.64 0.95 13.14
CA HIS A 403 -4.12 -0.42 12.91
C HIS A 403 -3.77 -1.38 14.05
N VAL A 404 -2.54 -1.35 14.54
CA VAL A 404 -2.08 -2.39 15.48
C VAL A 404 -2.13 -1.96 16.96
N PHE A 405 -2.33 -0.68 17.28
CA PHE A 405 -2.36 -0.18 18.66
C PHE A 405 -3.76 0.27 19.13
N PHE A 406 -4.76 0.34 18.25
CA PHE A 406 -6.09 0.82 18.64
C PHE A 406 -6.71 0.00 19.76
N ARG A 407 -6.42 -1.33 19.82
CA ARG A 407 -6.85 -2.22 20.91
C ARG A 407 -6.40 -1.77 22.30
N LEU A 408 -5.31 -1.00 22.39
CA LEU A 408 -4.82 -0.49 23.67
C LEU A 408 -5.52 0.78 24.13
N LEU A 409 -6.32 1.40 23.24
CA LEU A 409 -7.22 2.52 23.55
C LEU A 409 -8.66 2.05 23.83
N ASP A 410 -8.96 0.79 23.53
CA ASP A 410 -10.31 0.23 23.58
C ASP A 410 -10.39 -0.95 24.55
N PRO A 411 -10.83 -0.74 25.81
CA PRO A 411 -10.94 -1.82 26.80
C PRO A 411 -11.93 -2.93 26.45
N GLU A 412 -12.84 -2.70 25.48
CA GLU A 412 -13.80 -3.72 25.03
C GLU A 412 -13.25 -4.57 23.88
N HIS A 413 -12.07 -4.24 23.35
CA HIS A 413 -11.45 -5.03 22.30
C HIS A 413 -11.05 -6.42 22.82
N PRO A 414 -11.31 -7.53 22.09
CA PRO A 414 -10.98 -8.90 22.54
C PRO A 414 -9.48 -9.13 22.86
N ARG A 415 -8.61 -8.31 22.25
CA ARG A 415 -7.15 -8.34 22.49
C ARG A 415 -6.67 -7.15 23.32
N TYR A 416 -7.54 -6.51 24.12
CA TYR A 416 -7.10 -5.51 25.08
C TYR A 416 -6.22 -6.18 26.15
N ASP A 417 -5.13 -5.53 26.48
CA ASP A 417 -4.20 -5.94 27.52
C ASP A 417 -3.81 -4.71 28.34
N ALA A 418 -4.14 -4.73 29.63
CA ALA A 418 -3.97 -3.57 30.51
C ALA A 418 -2.48 -3.23 30.78
N GLU A 419 -1.59 -4.23 30.79
CA GLU A 419 -0.15 -4.01 30.99
C GLU A 419 0.46 -3.39 29.72
N LEU A 420 0.12 -3.92 28.55
CA LEU A 420 0.51 -3.33 27.27
C LEU A 420 -0.09 -1.94 27.08
N ALA A 421 -1.35 -1.73 27.50
CA ALA A 421 -1.98 -0.40 27.44
C ALA A 421 -1.29 0.61 28.36
N ALA A 422 -0.84 0.20 29.55
CA ALA A 422 -0.04 1.06 30.42
C ALA A 422 1.34 1.41 29.81
N LYS A 423 1.92 0.52 29.02
CA LYS A 423 3.26 0.71 28.41
C LYS A 423 3.20 1.40 27.04
N TYR A 424 2.20 1.11 26.22
CA TYR A 424 2.11 1.52 24.81
C TYR A 424 0.79 2.19 24.43
N GLY A 425 -0.08 2.53 25.39
CA GLY A 425 -1.36 3.18 25.12
C GLY A 425 -1.23 4.58 24.50
N ASP A 426 -0.05 5.17 24.56
CA ASP A 426 0.27 6.44 23.90
C ASP A 426 0.94 6.28 22.51
N ALA A 427 1.09 5.05 21.98
CA ALA A 427 1.78 4.79 20.73
C ALA A 427 1.20 5.58 19.54
N ILE A 428 -0.13 5.65 19.43
CA ILE A 428 -0.81 6.43 18.40
C ILE A 428 -0.52 7.92 18.60
N LEU A 429 -0.61 8.43 19.83
CA LEU A 429 -0.24 9.82 20.14
C LEU A 429 1.22 10.11 19.75
N GLN A 430 2.15 9.22 20.03
CA GLN A 430 3.55 9.38 19.64
C GLN A 430 3.74 9.50 18.13
N SER A 431 2.93 8.84 17.30
CA SER A 431 2.95 9.02 15.84
C SER A 431 2.50 10.42 15.43
N TYR A 432 1.45 10.96 16.08
CA TYR A 432 0.96 12.34 15.86
C TYR A 432 1.94 13.41 16.37
N GLU A 433 2.63 13.18 17.49
CA GLU A 433 3.68 14.09 17.96
C GLU A 433 4.87 14.16 16.99
N ARG A 434 5.17 13.05 16.28
CA ARG A 434 6.17 13.05 15.19
C ARG A 434 5.64 13.78 13.96
N MET A 435 4.39 13.53 13.57
CA MET A 435 3.71 14.30 12.53
C MET A 435 3.78 15.81 12.83
N ASP A 436 3.45 16.22 14.03
CA ASP A 436 3.50 17.63 14.47
C ASP A 436 4.90 18.24 14.30
N ARG A 437 5.95 17.51 14.73
CA ARG A 437 7.34 17.97 14.55
C ARG A 437 7.72 18.08 13.07
N ILE A 438 7.39 17.07 12.25
CA ILE A 438 7.66 17.06 10.81
C ILE A 438 7.00 18.26 10.14
N VAL A 439 5.73 18.53 10.45
CA VAL A 439 4.99 19.67 9.90
C VAL A 439 5.66 20.99 10.29
N GLY A 440 6.06 21.16 11.56
CA GLY A 440 6.77 22.35 12.01
C GLY A 440 8.14 22.53 11.34
N ASP A 441 8.89 21.45 11.13
CA ASP A 441 10.20 21.51 10.45
C ASP A 441 10.05 21.84 8.97
N VAL A 442 9.06 21.25 8.29
CA VAL A 442 8.75 21.52 6.88
C VAL A 442 8.32 22.97 6.70
N GLU A 443 7.41 23.48 7.54
CA GLU A 443 6.94 24.87 7.46
C GLU A 443 8.11 25.86 7.59
N ARG A 444 9.05 25.60 8.51
CA ARG A 444 10.27 26.43 8.68
C ARG A 444 11.24 26.33 7.49
N ALA A 445 11.24 25.20 6.78
CA ALA A 445 12.11 24.97 5.62
C ALA A 445 11.51 25.53 4.32
N MET A 446 10.22 25.83 4.29
CA MET A 446 9.53 26.36 3.11
C MET A 446 9.97 27.78 2.78
N LYS A 447 9.79 28.18 1.51
CA LYS A 447 9.96 29.56 1.09
C LYS A 447 8.88 30.45 1.74
N PRO A 448 9.25 31.70 2.11
CA PRO A 448 8.25 32.67 2.59
C PRO A 448 7.09 32.83 1.60
N GLY A 449 5.85 32.82 2.11
CA GLY A 449 4.64 32.91 1.29
C GLY A 449 4.22 31.61 0.58
N GLY A 450 4.92 30.50 0.81
CA GLY A 450 4.54 29.19 0.33
C GLY A 450 3.22 28.69 0.95
N THR A 451 2.50 27.86 0.22
CA THR A 451 1.27 27.24 0.70
C THR A 451 1.59 25.83 1.21
N LEU A 452 1.26 25.58 2.47
CA LEU A 452 1.32 24.27 3.11
C LEU A 452 -0.08 23.69 3.20
N ILE A 453 -0.24 22.47 2.72
CA ILE A 453 -1.47 21.67 2.81
C ILE A 453 -1.09 20.34 3.49
N ILE A 454 -1.83 19.98 4.53
CA ILE A 454 -1.69 18.70 5.23
C ILE A 454 -3.01 17.97 5.08
N VAL A 455 -2.96 16.72 4.64
CA VAL A 455 -4.14 15.88 4.42
C VAL A 455 -3.94 14.49 5.01
N SER A 456 -5.05 13.87 5.39
CA SER A 456 -5.17 12.42 5.53
C SER A 456 -6.24 11.92 4.59
N ASP A 457 -6.04 10.75 4.06
CA ASP A 457 -6.97 10.09 3.15
C ASP A 457 -8.23 9.57 3.85
N HIS A 458 -8.13 9.16 5.11
CA HIS A 458 -9.23 8.72 5.99
C HIS A 458 -8.85 8.90 7.46
N GLY A 459 -9.83 8.64 8.35
CA GLY A 459 -9.67 8.52 9.80
C GLY A 459 -9.65 7.05 10.25
N PHE A 460 -10.01 6.80 11.52
CA PHE A 460 -9.95 5.48 12.15
C PHE A 460 -11.07 5.24 13.14
N HIS A 461 -11.43 3.95 13.31
CA HIS A 461 -12.26 3.47 14.41
C HIS A 461 -11.77 2.10 14.93
N THR A 462 -12.35 1.60 16.02
CA THR A 462 -12.01 0.28 16.56
C THR A 462 -12.60 -0.85 15.70
N TRP A 463 -11.92 -2.00 15.65
CA TRP A 463 -12.41 -3.20 14.98
C TRP A 463 -12.41 -4.40 15.95
N ARG A 464 -13.54 -4.67 16.57
CA ARG A 464 -13.74 -5.73 17.58
C ARG A 464 -14.23 -7.05 16.99
N LYS A 465 -15.06 -6.98 15.94
CA LYS A 465 -15.73 -8.15 15.33
C LYS A 465 -15.68 -8.12 13.80
N GLY A 466 -15.40 -9.28 13.21
CA GLY A 466 -15.42 -9.49 11.76
C GLY A 466 -16.78 -10.02 11.29
N PHE A 467 -17.26 -9.51 10.15
CA PHE A 467 -18.44 -9.97 9.45
C PHE A 467 -18.07 -10.85 8.26
N ASN A 468 -18.57 -12.08 8.20
CA ASN A 468 -18.33 -13.05 7.14
C ASN A 468 -19.43 -12.95 6.08
N THR A 469 -19.29 -12.00 5.14
CA THR A 469 -20.30 -11.69 4.12
C THR A 469 -20.64 -12.89 3.25
N ASN A 470 -19.66 -13.70 2.82
CA ASN A 470 -19.94 -14.90 2.03
C ASN A 470 -20.77 -15.94 2.81
N THR A 471 -20.48 -16.12 4.09
CA THR A 471 -21.28 -17.00 4.97
C THR A 471 -22.71 -16.49 5.10
N TRP A 472 -22.90 -15.19 5.23
CA TRP A 472 -24.23 -14.56 5.23
C TRP A 472 -24.95 -14.76 3.89
N LEU A 473 -24.26 -14.61 2.75
CA LEU A 473 -24.81 -14.85 1.42
C LEU A 473 -25.25 -16.31 1.23
N VAL A 474 -24.48 -17.27 1.75
CA VAL A 474 -24.86 -18.70 1.74
C VAL A 474 -26.11 -18.94 2.56
N GLN A 475 -26.18 -18.42 3.80
CA GLN A 475 -27.33 -18.63 4.69
C GLN A 475 -28.61 -17.98 4.16
N ASN A 476 -28.49 -16.92 3.37
CA ASN A 476 -29.63 -16.25 2.73
C ASN A 476 -29.97 -16.78 1.32
N GLY A 477 -29.27 -17.82 0.83
CA GLY A 477 -29.54 -18.46 -0.46
C GLY A 477 -29.09 -17.68 -1.70
N TYR A 478 -28.20 -16.69 -1.53
CA TYR A 478 -27.61 -15.93 -2.63
C TYR A 478 -26.35 -16.59 -3.20
N MET A 479 -25.65 -17.36 -2.36
CA MET A 479 -24.50 -18.17 -2.75
C MET A 479 -24.79 -19.64 -2.50
N THR A 480 -24.43 -20.53 -3.44
CA THR A 480 -24.68 -21.96 -3.36
C THR A 480 -23.36 -22.71 -3.28
N LEU A 481 -23.27 -23.66 -2.35
CA LEU A 481 -22.11 -24.55 -2.20
C LEU A 481 -22.33 -25.88 -2.88
N LYS A 482 -21.26 -26.45 -3.47
CA LYS A 482 -21.24 -27.82 -4.03
C LYS A 482 -21.44 -28.88 -2.93
N GLN A 483 -20.82 -28.65 -1.78
CA GLN A 483 -20.86 -29.52 -0.60
C GLN A 483 -21.25 -28.68 0.63
N PRO A 484 -22.53 -28.66 1.02
CA PRO A 484 -22.98 -27.95 2.21
C PRO A 484 -22.31 -28.52 3.49
N GLY A 485 -21.95 -27.63 4.43
CA GLY A 485 -21.32 -28.01 5.70
C GLY A 485 -19.82 -28.29 5.65
N VAL A 486 -19.21 -28.17 4.49
CA VAL A 486 -17.74 -28.19 4.35
C VAL A 486 -17.23 -26.77 4.44
N GLU A 487 -16.43 -26.48 5.47
CA GLU A 487 -15.78 -25.19 5.64
C GLU A 487 -14.62 -25.02 4.68
N ASP A 488 -14.43 -23.83 4.14
CA ASP A 488 -13.22 -23.50 3.42
C ASP A 488 -12.04 -23.42 4.39
N LYS A 489 -10.87 -23.83 3.91
CA LYS A 489 -9.62 -23.56 4.63
C LYS A 489 -9.36 -22.05 4.65
N ALA A 490 -8.79 -21.58 5.75
CA ALA A 490 -8.33 -20.20 5.83
C ALA A 490 -7.34 -19.88 4.68
N TYR A 491 -7.53 -18.73 4.05
CA TYR A 491 -6.62 -18.23 3.04
C TYR A 491 -5.52 -17.39 3.68
N SER A 492 -4.31 -17.49 3.14
CA SER A 492 -3.21 -16.59 3.48
C SER A 492 -3.02 -15.53 2.40
N LEU A 493 -2.40 -14.40 2.75
CA LEU A 493 -2.06 -13.36 1.76
C LEU A 493 -1.09 -13.88 0.68
N GLU A 494 -0.25 -14.86 0.99
CA GLU A 494 0.68 -15.46 0.01
C GLU A 494 -0.08 -16.13 -1.15
N HIS A 495 -1.30 -16.60 -0.92
CA HIS A 495 -2.16 -17.17 -1.96
C HIS A 495 -2.49 -16.18 -3.09
N LEU A 496 -2.55 -14.87 -2.81
CA LEU A 496 -2.75 -13.83 -3.83
C LEU A 496 -1.57 -13.70 -4.79
N PHE A 497 -0.36 -14.10 -4.35
CA PHE A 497 0.86 -13.94 -5.13
C PHE A 497 1.33 -15.23 -5.80
N GLY A 498 0.58 -16.32 -5.68
CA GLY A 498 1.03 -17.61 -6.12
C GLY A 498 -0.06 -18.52 -6.68
N GLN A 499 -0.38 -19.59 -5.97
CA GLN A 499 -1.21 -20.68 -6.45
C GLN A 499 -2.43 -20.91 -5.56
N GLY A 500 -3.04 -19.85 -5.06
CA GLY A 500 -4.24 -19.97 -4.25
C GLY A 500 -5.39 -20.57 -5.05
N SER A 501 -6.12 -21.49 -4.43
CA SER A 501 -7.40 -21.98 -4.92
C SER A 501 -8.50 -21.27 -4.14
N PHE A 502 -9.10 -20.27 -4.76
CA PHE A 502 -10.18 -19.49 -4.16
C PHE A 502 -11.53 -20.05 -4.58
N PHE A 503 -12.52 -19.96 -3.70
CA PHE A 503 -13.90 -20.44 -3.92
C PHE A 503 -14.03 -21.92 -4.37
N PRO A 504 -13.26 -22.88 -3.84
CA PRO A 504 -13.24 -24.25 -4.36
C PRO A 504 -14.57 -24.97 -4.23
N ASN A 505 -15.37 -24.61 -3.20
CA ASN A 505 -16.66 -25.23 -2.88
C ASN A 505 -17.86 -24.45 -3.45
N VAL A 506 -17.68 -23.35 -4.19
CA VAL A 506 -18.80 -22.55 -4.73
C VAL A 506 -19.34 -23.18 -6.02
N ASP A 507 -20.67 -23.36 -6.08
CA ASP A 507 -21.40 -23.70 -7.31
C ASP A 507 -21.82 -22.43 -8.04
N TRP A 508 -20.99 -21.99 -8.97
CA TRP A 508 -21.20 -20.78 -9.73
C TRP A 508 -22.45 -20.80 -10.61
N SER A 509 -22.89 -22.00 -11.04
CA SER A 509 -24.09 -22.15 -11.88
C SER A 509 -25.40 -21.86 -11.14
N ARG A 510 -25.34 -21.75 -9.81
CA ARG A 510 -26.48 -21.49 -8.92
C ARG A 510 -26.29 -20.31 -7.99
N THR A 511 -25.10 -19.72 -7.97
CA THR A 511 -24.75 -18.55 -7.16
C THR A 511 -25.21 -17.27 -7.85
N LYS A 512 -25.94 -16.40 -7.11
CA LYS A 512 -26.45 -15.11 -7.58
C LYS A 512 -25.55 -13.94 -7.21
N ALA A 513 -24.90 -14.02 -6.04
CA ALA A 513 -24.01 -12.98 -5.53
C ALA A 513 -22.85 -13.58 -4.73
N TYR A 514 -21.72 -12.86 -4.68
CA TYR A 514 -20.52 -13.25 -3.95
C TYR A 514 -19.78 -12.01 -3.44
N ALA A 515 -19.09 -12.14 -2.31
CA ALA A 515 -18.28 -11.07 -1.74
C ALA A 515 -16.80 -11.35 -1.98
N LEU A 516 -16.07 -10.29 -2.34
CA LEU A 516 -14.63 -10.24 -2.49
C LEU A 516 -14.18 -8.81 -2.20
N GLY A 517 -13.06 -8.63 -1.51
CA GLY A 517 -12.61 -7.32 -1.07
C GLY A 517 -13.23 -6.91 0.26
N LEU A 518 -13.04 -5.64 0.60
CA LEU A 518 -13.38 -5.09 1.91
C LEU A 518 -14.76 -4.40 1.88
N GLY A 519 -15.81 -5.20 2.09
CA GLY A 519 -17.20 -4.74 2.10
C GLY A 519 -17.91 -4.83 0.75
N GLN A 520 -17.29 -5.41 -0.26
CA GLN A 520 -17.82 -5.44 -1.63
C GLN A 520 -18.61 -6.72 -1.91
N ILE A 521 -19.74 -6.57 -2.59
CA ILE A 521 -20.56 -7.68 -3.11
C ILE A 521 -20.76 -7.46 -4.62
N TYR A 522 -20.53 -8.53 -5.37
CA TYR A 522 -20.73 -8.61 -6.80
C TYR A 522 -21.89 -9.53 -7.15
N LEU A 523 -22.74 -9.11 -8.08
CA LEU A 523 -23.76 -9.96 -8.66
C LEU A 523 -23.14 -10.85 -9.74
N ASN A 524 -23.58 -12.09 -9.82
CA ASN A 524 -23.16 -13.03 -10.86
C ASN A 524 -23.99 -12.83 -12.13
N LEU A 525 -23.68 -11.73 -12.88
CA LEU A 525 -24.46 -11.25 -14.01
C LEU A 525 -24.12 -11.99 -15.30
N ARG A 526 -25.11 -12.33 -16.10
CA ARG A 526 -24.95 -12.84 -17.47
C ARG A 526 -24.28 -11.79 -18.37
N GLY A 527 -23.31 -12.24 -19.14
CA GLY A 527 -22.55 -11.37 -20.05
C GLY A 527 -21.46 -10.54 -19.37
N ARG A 528 -21.36 -10.57 -18.03
CA ARG A 528 -20.25 -9.97 -17.27
C ARG A 528 -19.39 -11.05 -16.61
N GLU A 529 -19.96 -11.94 -15.82
CA GLU A 529 -19.28 -13.07 -15.22
C GLU A 529 -19.43 -14.33 -16.08
N LYS A 530 -18.40 -15.17 -16.08
CA LYS A 530 -18.32 -16.40 -16.92
C LYS A 530 -19.51 -17.34 -16.75
N PHE A 531 -19.97 -17.56 -15.54
CA PHE A 531 -21.10 -18.43 -15.22
C PHE A 531 -22.28 -17.60 -14.68
N GLY A 532 -22.48 -16.40 -15.22
CA GLY A 532 -23.53 -15.50 -14.80
C GLY A 532 -24.92 -16.16 -14.76
N THR A 533 -25.63 -15.97 -13.66
CA THR A 533 -26.95 -16.58 -13.41
C THR A 533 -28.09 -15.57 -13.46
N LEU A 534 -27.82 -14.28 -13.21
CA LEU A 534 -28.80 -13.20 -13.17
C LEU A 534 -28.80 -12.43 -14.46
N GLU A 535 -29.99 -12.08 -14.95
CA GLU A 535 -30.13 -11.11 -16.05
C GLU A 535 -29.87 -9.69 -15.53
N PRO A 536 -29.05 -8.89 -16.25
CA PRO A 536 -28.92 -7.45 -15.96
C PRO A 536 -30.27 -6.74 -16.07
N GLY A 537 -30.54 -5.79 -15.17
CA GLY A 537 -31.76 -4.97 -15.17
C GLY A 537 -32.66 -5.29 -13.98
N PRO A 538 -34.02 -5.34 -14.14
CA PRO A 538 -34.95 -5.36 -13.01
C PRO A 538 -34.76 -6.50 -12.01
N GLU A 539 -34.36 -7.70 -12.48
CA GLU A 539 -34.08 -8.83 -11.56
C GLU A 539 -32.86 -8.55 -10.68
N ALA A 540 -31.77 -8.04 -11.28
CA ALA A 540 -30.57 -7.65 -10.55
C ALA A 540 -30.84 -6.49 -9.59
N ASP A 541 -31.61 -5.47 -10.02
CA ASP A 541 -31.98 -4.34 -9.19
C ASP A 541 -32.82 -4.77 -7.97
N GLN A 542 -33.76 -5.67 -8.17
CA GLN A 542 -34.56 -6.22 -7.08
C GLN A 542 -33.72 -7.00 -6.08
N LEU A 543 -32.77 -7.81 -6.55
CA LEU A 543 -31.86 -8.56 -5.69
C LEU A 543 -30.97 -7.63 -4.87
N MET A 544 -30.40 -6.59 -5.49
CA MET A 544 -29.58 -5.61 -4.78
C MET A 544 -30.36 -4.94 -3.65
N GLU A 545 -31.59 -4.56 -3.92
CA GLU A 545 -32.44 -3.92 -2.91
C GLU A 545 -32.86 -4.89 -1.78
N GLU A 546 -33.12 -6.15 -2.11
CA GLU A 546 -33.38 -7.20 -1.11
C GLU A 546 -32.17 -7.43 -0.21
N VAL A 547 -30.95 -7.52 -0.78
CA VAL A 547 -29.68 -7.66 -0.06
C VAL A 547 -29.46 -6.45 0.85
N ARG A 548 -29.67 -5.22 0.35
CA ARG A 548 -29.59 -3.97 1.11
C ARG A 548 -30.46 -4.03 2.36
N GLN A 549 -31.75 -4.27 2.19
CA GLN A 549 -32.72 -4.28 3.28
C GLN A 549 -32.39 -5.32 4.37
N LYS A 550 -31.96 -6.52 3.95
CA LYS A 550 -31.61 -7.60 4.88
C LYS A 550 -30.30 -7.32 5.63
N LEU A 551 -29.31 -6.73 4.96
CA LEU A 551 -28.04 -6.38 5.62
C LEU A 551 -28.23 -5.22 6.60
N GLU A 552 -28.96 -4.16 6.23
CA GLU A 552 -29.23 -3.03 7.12
C GLU A 552 -30.09 -3.43 8.33
N ALA A 553 -30.94 -4.45 8.20
CA ALA A 553 -31.72 -5.00 9.29
C ALA A 553 -30.96 -6.03 10.15
N PHE A 554 -29.73 -6.41 9.76
CA PHE A 554 -28.99 -7.45 10.47
C PHE A 554 -28.49 -6.96 11.83
N GLN A 555 -28.74 -7.76 12.86
CA GLN A 555 -28.29 -7.53 14.23
C GLN A 555 -27.30 -8.61 14.66
N ASP A 556 -26.30 -8.23 15.42
CA ASP A 556 -25.38 -9.15 16.07
C ASP A 556 -26.17 -10.07 17.03
N PRO A 557 -26.12 -11.39 16.85
CA PRO A 557 -26.90 -12.32 17.63
C PRO A 557 -26.57 -12.30 19.14
N ASP A 558 -25.35 -11.87 19.50
CA ASP A 558 -24.91 -11.83 20.90
C ASP A 558 -25.31 -10.52 21.59
N THR A 559 -25.23 -9.39 20.88
CA THR A 559 -25.42 -8.06 21.48
C THR A 559 -26.73 -7.40 21.10
N HIS A 560 -27.43 -7.92 20.07
CA HIS A 560 -28.63 -7.34 19.46
C HIS A 560 -28.41 -5.90 18.90
N GLN A 561 -27.18 -5.50 18.68
CA GLN A 561 -26.84 -4.23 18.05
C GLN A 561 -26.87 -4.36 16.54
N ALA A 562 -27.24 -3.27 15.85
CA ALA A 562 -27.12 -3.20 14.41
C ALA A 562 -25.64 -3.25 14.00
N VAL A 563 -25.30 -4.08 13.03
CA VAL A 563 -23.94 -4.34 12.55
C VAL A 563 -23.58 -3.44 11.38
N VAL A 564 -24.53 -3.27 10.47
CA VAL A 564 -24.34 -2.49 9.24
C VAL A 564 -24.78 -1.05 9.50
N GLN A 565 -23.95 -0.08 9.11
CA GLN A 565 -24.29 1.35 9.16
C GLN A 565 -25.14 1.72 7.95
N LYS A 566 -24.69 1.33 6.77
CA LYS A 566 -25.39 1.60 5.51
C LYS A 566 -24.92 0.67 4.40
N VAL A 567 -25.80 0.41 3.44
CA VAL A 567 -25.49 -0.31 2.23
C VAL A 567 -25.71 0.60 1.04
N TYR A 568 -24.67 0.79 0.25
CA TYR A 568 -24.71 1.60 -0.97
C TYR A 568 -24.75 0.70 -2.20
N LEU A 569 -25.55 1.06 -3.18
CA LEU A 569 -25.42 0.47 -4.51
C LEU A 569 -24.29 1.17 -5.26
N GLY A 570 -23.49 0.40 -6.00
CA GLY A 570 -22.34 0.95 -6.71
C GLY A 570 -22.71 2.15 -7.60
N ARG A 571 -23.87 2.13 -8.26
CA ARG A 571 -24.39 3.24 -9.07
C ARG A 571 -24.73 4.52 -8.30
N GLU A 572 -24.84 4.47 -6.97
CA GLU A 572 -25.13 5.63 -6.12
C GLU A 572 -23.87 6.39 -5.73
N ILE A 573 -22.73 5.69 -5.64
CA ILE A 573 -21.48 6.24 -5.12
C ILE A 573 -20.37 6.33 -6.17
N PHE A 574 -20.44 5.54 -7.23
CA PHE A 574 -19.43 5.55 -8.29
C PHE A 574 -19.97 6.16 -9.59
N HIS A 575 -19.10 6.85 -10.31
CA HIS A 575 -19.36 7.35 -11.65
C HIS A 575 -18.05 7.50 -12.44
N GLY A 576 -18.10 7.32 -13.74
CA GLY A 576 -16.93 7.41 -14.62
C GLY A 576 -16.82 6.23 -15.57
N PRO A 577 -15.78 6.20 -16.41
CA PRO A 577 -15.62 5.20 -17.46
C PRO A 577 -15.33 3.78 -16.97
N ARG A 578 -14.89 3.61 -15.70
CA ARG A 578 -14.55 2.31 -15.11
C ARG A 578 -15.71 1.67 -14.33
N MET A 579 -16.92 2.23 -14.41
CA MET A 579 -18.13 1.67 -13.77
C MET A 579 -18.37 0.19 -14.03
N PRO A 580 -18.07 -0.40 -15.21
CA PRO A 580 -18.26 -1.83 -15.44
C PRO A 580 -17.42 -2.74 -14.52
N GLU A 581 -16.36 -2.20 -13.90
CA GLU A 581 -15.47 -2.92 -12.97
C GLU A 581 -15.88 -2.74 -11.51
N ALA A 582 -16.72 -1.75 -11.22
CA ALA A 582 -17.15 -1.44 -9.86
C ALA A 582 -17.92 -2.60 -9.20
N PRO A 583 -17.89 -2.69 -7.87
CA PRO A 583 -18.79 -3.57 -7.12
C PRO A 583 -20.24 -3.11 -7.30
N ASP A 584 -21.17 -4.07 -7.28
CA ASP A 584 -22.60 -3.76 -7.37
C ASP A 584 -23.15 -3.19 -6.07
N ILE A 585 -22.59 -3.65 -4.93
CA ILE A 585 -22.97 -3.24 -3.57
C ILE A 585 -21.71 -3.00 -2.75
N GLN A 586 -21.70 -1.91 -1.97
CA GLN A 586 -20.72 -1.62 -0.93
C GLN A 586 -21.44 -1.66 0.42
N VAL A 587 -20.89 -2.44 1.35
CA VAL A 587 -21.44 -2.60 2.72
C VAL A 587 -20.52 -1.86 3.69
N ASP A 588 -21.08 -0.86 4.37
CA ASP A 588 -20.35 -0.07 5.35
C ASP A 588 -20.86 -0.44 6.76
N PHE A 589 -19.92 -0.82 7.62
CA PHE A 589 -20.19 -1.32 8.96
C PHE A 589 -20.11 -0.21 10.02
N ARG A 590 -20.76 -0.42 11.14
CA ARG A 590 -20.69 0.42 12.32
C ARG A 590 -19.34 0.26 13.04
N ASP A 591 -18.99 1.26 13.84
CA ASP A 591 -17.86 1.18 14.76
C ASP A 591 -17.85 -0.14 15.55
N GLY A 592 -16.70 -0.77 15.63
CA GLY A 592 -16.51 -2.11 16.22
C GLY A 592 -16.67 -3.28 15.24
N TYR A 593 -17.21 -3.06 14.05
CA TYR A 593 -17.42 -4.10 13.03
C TYR A 593 -16.68 -3.78 11.73
N ARG A 594 -16.33 -4.82 11.00
CA ARG A 594 -15.69 -4.76 9.68
C ARG A 594 -15.85 -6.09 8.95
N THR A 595 -15.74 -6.09 7.63
CA THR A 595 -15.54 -7.32 6.84
C THR A 595 -14.36 -8.14 7.38
N SER A 596 -14.54 -9.44 7.57
CA SER A 596 -13.45 -10.33 8.01
C SER A 596 -12.38 -10.48 6.93
N TRP A 597 -11.13 -10.71 7.34
CA TRP A 597 -10.02 -11.00 6.41
C TRP A 597 -10.31 -12.20 5.51
N GLN A 598 -10.93 -13.22 6.03
CA GLN A 598 -11.22 -14.44 5.29
C GLN A 598 -12.23 -14.19 4.17
N THR A 599 -13.32 -13.44 4.46
CA THR A 599 -14.30 -13.04 3.44
C THR A 599 -13.69 -12.10 2.40
N ALA A 600 -12.81 -11.19 2.79
CA ALA A 600 -12.13 -10.30 1.83
C ALA A 600 -11.36 -11.08 0.76
N LEU A 601 -10.83 -12.24 1.11
CA LEU A 601 -10.19 -13.19 0.19
C LEU A 601 -11.15 -14.18 -0.46
N GLY A 602 -12.45 -14.07 -0.21
CA GLY A 602 -13.49 -14.93 -0.80
C GLY A 602 -13.81 -16.21 -0.01
N ALA A 603 -13.24 -16.42 1.18
CA ALA A 603 -13.54 -17.59 2.00
C ALA A 603 -14.95 -17.57 2.60
N ILE A 604 -15.41 -18.74 3.03
CA ILE A 604 -16.71 -19.00 3.63
C ILE A 604 -16.50 -19.70 4.97
N PRO A 605 -16.00 -18.98 6.00
CA PRO A 605 -15.78 -19.58 7.32
C PRO A 605 -17.10 -19.80 8.07
N SER A 606 -17.07 -20.60 9.14
CA SER A 606 -18.23 -20.80 10.01
C SER A 606 -18.58 -19.53 10.79
N GLY A 607 -19.89 -19.30 10.98
CA GLY A 607 -20.41 -18.14 11.68
C GLY A 607 -20.37 -16.84 10.88
N ILE A 608 -21.40 -16.00 11.06
CA ILE A 608 -21.49 -14.69 10.37
C ILE A 608 -20.64 -13.66 11.10
N ILE A 609 -20.69 -13.65 12.43
CA ILE A 609 -19.91 -12.75 13.28
C ILE A 609 -18.80 -13.54 13.98
N VAL A 610 -17.58 -13.00 13.96
CA VAL A 610 -16.42 -13.58 14.63
C VAL A 610 -15.67 -12.50 15.40
N ALA A 611 -15.14 -12.82 16.59
CA ALA A 611 -14.31 -11.90 17.36
C ALA A 611 -13.00 -11.64 16.64
N ASN A 612 -12.53 -10.41 16.66
CA ASN A 612 -11.20 -10.07 16.14
C ASN A 612 -10.12 -10.41 17.16
N MET A 613 -9.49 -11.56 16.98
CA MET A 613 -8.41 -12.05 17.84
C MET A 613 -7.01 -11.68 17.33
N LYS A 614 -6.89 -10.70 16.44
CA LYS A 614 -5.62 -10.23 15.88
C LYS A 614 -5.16 -8.94 16.56
N LYS A 615 -3.86 -8.63 16.45
CA LYS A 615 -3.32 -7.33 16.89
C LYS A 615 -3.72 -6.18 15.96
N TRP A 616 -4.09 -6.47 14.73
CA TRP A 616 -4.74 -5.52 13.83
C TRP A 616 -6.14 -5.21 14.36
N SER A 617 -6.32 -4.05 14.96
CA SER A 617 -7.42 -3.75 15.89
C SER A 617 -8.14 -2.43 15.62
N GLY A 618 -7.49 -1.49 14.98
CA GLY A 618 -8.12 -0.31 14.40
C GLY A 618 -8.27 -0.50 12.91
N ASP A 619 -9.31 0.06 12.34
CA ASP A 619 -9.55 -0.04 10.91
C ASP A 619 -10.38 1.16 10.39
N HIS A 620 -10.49 1.25 9.08
CA HIS A 620 -11.26 2.24 8.35
C HIS A 620 -11.95 1.60 7.14
N CYS A 621 -11.45 0.43 6.70
CA CYS A 621 -11.99 -0.28 5.54
C CYS A 621 -13.41 -0.78 5.80
N SER A 622 -14.25 -0.76 4.78
CA SER A 622 -15.68 -1.08 4.88
C SER A 622 -16.44 -0.32 5.98
N SER A 623 -16.07 0.94 6.21
CA SER A 623 -16.74 1.86 7.13
C SER A 623 -17.46 2.95 6.36
N ASP A 624 -18.49 3.57 6.96
CA ASP A 624 -19.11 4.73 6.34
C ASP A 624 -18.10 5.90 6.27
N PRO A 625 -17.96 6.58 5.12
CA PRO A 625 -17.04 7.70 4.96
C PRO A 625 -17.27 8.85 5.95
N SER A 626 -18.48 8.99 6.51
CA SER A 626 -18.78 10.00 7.53
C SER A 626 -18.15 9.69 8.88
N ASP A 627 -17.91 8.41 9.18
CA ASP A 627 -17.34 7.95 10.45
C ASP A 627 -15.80 7.93 10.41
N THR A 628 -15.22 7.87 9.22
CA THR A 628 -13.77 7.77 8.99
C THR A 628 -13.23 8.91 8.12
N GLN A 629 -13.72 10.14 8.31
CA GLN A 629 -13.16 11.30 7.64
C GLN A 629 -11.68 11.48 7.96
N GLY A 630 -10.90 11.97 6.98
CA GLY A 630 -9.52 12.37 7.18
C GLY A 630 -9.39 13.78 7.77
N ILE A 631 -8.17 14.32 7.76
CA ILE A 631 -7.90 15.71 8.17
C ILE A 631 -7.50 16.57 6.96
N PHE A 632 -7.89 17.82 7.02
CA PHE A 632 -7.37 18.90 6.17
C PHE A 632 -6.85 20.05 7.04
N LEU A 633 -5.57 20.39 6.89
CA LEU A 633 -5.02 21.62 7.46
C LEU A 633 -4.28 22.41 6.36
N SER A 634 -4.26 23.72 6.52
CA SER A 634 -3.47 24.62 5.68
C SER A 634 -2.98 25.81 6.48
N ASN A 635 -1.80 26.35 6.13
CA ASN A 635 -1.30 27.61 6.64
C ASN A 635 -2.06 28.83 6.09
N ARG A 636 -3.05 28.60 5.21
CA ARG A 636 -3.92 29.63 4.64
C ARG A 636 -5.37 29.39 5.07
N PRO A 637 -6.12 30.47 5.44
CA PRO A 637 -7.53 30.32 5.75
C PRO A 637 -8.34 29.87 4.53
N VAL A 638 -9.15 28.82 4.68
CA VAL A 638 -10.03 28.24 3.66
C VAL A 638 -11.49 28.58 4.03
N ALA A 639 -12.28 28.97 3.03
CA ALA A 639 -13.70 29.30 3.19
C ALA A 639 -14.59 28.05 3.09
N THR A 640 -14.19 27.09 2.27
CA THR A 640 -14.90 25.80 2.08
C THR A 640 -15.10 25.09 3.41
N GLN A 641 -16.34 24.71 3.73
CA GLN A 641 -16.68 24.07 5.01
C GLN A 641 -16.44 22.55 4.99
N ASP A 642 -16.82 21.90 3.89
CA ASP A 642 -16.81 20.45 3.74
C ASP A 642 -15.87 20.05 2.57
N PRO A 643 -14.53 20.17 2.76
CA PRO A 643 -13.57 19.76 1.74
C PRO A 643 -13.57 18.25 1.57
N SER A 644 -13.34 17.79 0.34
CA SER A 644 -13.15 16.38 -0.01
C SER A 644 -11.71 16.12 -0.43
N ILE A 645 -11.27 14.88 -0.29
CA ILE A 645 -9.96 14.43 -0.78
C ILE A 645 -9.78 14.68 -2.29
N LEU A 646 -10.89 14.65 -3.04
CA LEU A 646 -10.91 14.95 -4.47
C LEU A 646 -10.57 16.41 -4.79
N ASP A 647 -10.79 17.33 -3.83
CA ASP A 647 -10.61 18.78 -4.02
C ASP A 647 -9.13 19.20 -3.98
N VAL A 648 -8.25 18.32 -3.48
CA VAL A 648 -6.82 18.64 -3.31
C VAL A 648 -6.13 18.83 -4.67
N ALA A 649 -6.36 17.91 -5.62
CA ALA A 649 -5.77 17.97 -6.96
C ALA A 649 -6.13 19.28 -7.70
N PRO A 650 -7.42 19.64 -7.92
CA PRO A 650 -7.77 20.91 -8.56
C PRO A 650 -7.28 22.14 -7.80
N THR A 651 -7.22 22.08 -6.47
CA THR A 651 -6.73 23.18 -5.63
C THR A 651 -5.24 23.45 -5.86
N VAL A 652 -4.39 22.42 -5.83
CA VAL A 652 -2.95 22.55 -6.08
C VAL A 652 -2.67 23.06 -7.50
N ILE A 653 -3.38 22.51 -8.50
CA ILE A 653 -3.31 22.95 -9.89
C ILE A 653 -3.66 24.45 -10.00
N ALA A 654 -4.75 24.89 -9.35
CA ALA A 654 -5.20 26.28 -9.38
C ALA A 654 -4.20 27.23 -8.69
N ILE A 655 -3.64 26.87 -7.53
CA ILE A 655 -2.62 27.68 -6.82
C ILE A 655 -1.40 27.92 -7.72
N LEU A 656 -0.99 26.94 -8.51
CA LEU A 656 0.16 27.03 -9.41
C LEU A 656 -0.20 27.61 -10.79
N GLY A 657 -1.46 27.95 -11.05
CA GLY A 657 -1.93 28.50 -12.32
C GLY A 657 -1.76 27.53 -13.50
N VAL A 658 -1.92 26.25 -13.24
CA VAL A 658 -1.86 25.17 -14.26
C VAL A 658 -3.28 24.83 -14.72
N HIS A 659 -3.44 24.52 -16.01
CA HIS A 659 -4.72 24.04 -16.52
C HIS A 659 -4.94 22.57 -16.13
N PRO A 660 -6.15 22.18 -15.70
CA PRO A 660 -6.48 20.79 -15.45
C PRO A 660 -6.22 19.92 -16.67
N PRO A 661 -5.73 18.67 -16.48
CA PRO A 661 -5.43 17.77 -17.61
C PRO A 661 -6.68 17.17 -18.28
N GLY A 662 -7.87 17.47 -17.75
CA GLY A 662 -9.16 16.99 -18.21
C GLY A 662 -10.27 17.33 -17.22
N HIS A 663 -11.36 16.58 -17.25
CA HIS A 663 -12.41 16.67 -16.24
C HIS A 663 -11.88 16.23 -14.88
N LEU A 664 -12.24 16.96 -13.83
CA LEU A 664 -12.00 16.61 -12.43
C LEU A 664 -13.36 16.63 -11.71
N ASP A 665 -13.59 15.66 -10.83
CA ASP A 665 -14.81 15.61 -10.02
C ASP A 665 -14.69 16.51 -8.77
N GLY A 666 -13.47 16.69 -8.28
CA GLY A 666 -13.16 17.61 -7.19
C GLY A 666 -13.26 19.08 -7.59
N LYS A 667 -13.42 19.94 -6.62
CA LYS A 667 -13.56 21.40 -6.76
C LYS A 667 -12.35 22.11 -6.17
N VAL A 668 -12.06 23.32 -6.68
CA VAL A 668 -11.03 24.17 -6.09
C VAL A 668 -11.50 24.70 -4.74
N LEU A 669 -10.71 24.47 -3.70
CA LEU A 669 -10.97 25.03 -2.36
C LEU A 669 -10.80 26.55 -2.39
N GLU A 670 -11.76 27.26 -1.82
CA GLU A 670 -11.74 28.72 -1.75
C GLU A 670 -10.87 29.17 -0.58
N PHE A 671 -9.75 29.83 -0.88
CA PHE A 671 -8.93 30.49 0.13
C PHE A 671 -9.45 31.90 0.44
N LYS A 672 -9.57 32.23 1.71
CA LYS A 672 -9.86 33.59 2.12
C LYS A 672 -8.68 34.52 1.77
N PRO A 673 -8.92 35.76 1.36
CA PRO A 673 -7.84 36.74 1.23
C PRO A 673 -7.07 36.83 2.57
N PRO A 674 -5.74 37.04 2.55
CA PRO A 674 -4.99 37.28 3.77
C PRO A 674 -5.67 38.41 4.59
N ALA A 675 -5.82 38.21 5.90
CA ALA A 675 -6.34 39.26 6.74
C ALA A 675 -5.45 40.50 6.54
N ALA A 676 -6.07 41.66 6.23
CA ALA A 676 -5.33 42.88 6.12
C ALA A 676 -4.61 43.13 7.46
N ILE A 677 -3.29 43.18 7.43
CA ILE A 677 -2.48 43.56 8.60
C ILE A 677 -2.94 44.95 9.00
N LYS A 678 -3.67 45.01 10.10
CA LYS A 678 -4.07 46.30 10.73
C LYS A 678 -2.89 46.91 11.46
#